data_034aca4ed1c4484cfc88e11f4642da04
#
_entry.id   034aca4ed1c4484cfc88e11f4642da04
#
_cell.length_a   1.000
_cell.length_b   1.000
_cell.length_c   1.000
_cell.angle_alpha   90.00
_cell.angle_beta   90.00
_cell.angle_gamma   90.00
#
_symmetry.space_group_name_H-M   'P 1'
#
loop_
_entity.id
_entity.type
_entity.pdbx_description
1 polymer ?
#
loop_
_entity_poly.entity_id
_entity_poly.type
_entity_poly.pdbx_seq_one_letter_code
_entity_poly.pdbx_strand_id
1 'polypeptide(L)'
;IRKGEGGGYIYESVKGPNMMDVATALEKGKFKNDTEAEAILTAYVAGLRADVVGWEKLNFENTAKVKQEHAEIMAMLRTNPEKMDAVKEAARIYKEYNDGLVDFVAQAGYITEKRAAELKKTPYIPFYRVNKANNNVELMIDKEHAIRIGNLKDEPQLHELIGDNKHIMPIFTSAVQNTFMLTDMALRNKSVQESAFLLHKMGMASVISQGVGPANASTVRFHVKGVPHFVTIDKDMYGIPADLIVRGLEGIKTTLPAAVQMLGIPANLLRNFIVRNPAYAVRQVIRDPMTAWLTTGTDATPILASMRELATMVAGRNETENKLMSTGAISSNVFTGDQRDMSKFLKEISTGKSGWAKLMARADALALQGDAATRAVVYKDSLDKGMSEQAALLRTLESMNFGRRGLSPSVQWLNTMIPFFNAQIQGLDVLYRAFKGDMPYSEQLKIREKMVARGLMLAAGTLAYAAMMQDDEAYKRAKPEERYGNWFVYVPGVDEPLKIPVPFELGYLFKSLPEAVFNVAFADEKAKTAIAGMLTLLDQSNPFQLPAAIKPVTEVYLGKSFFGGDIESAREKKMLASERYRDTTTEVAKLLGKATGGQWIHDLTGHEGLSAISIDHLIRGYTGGLGVALVQLANPLLNSELPAEVAKPSTPISKQPFIGGLFQPVQGRGTLDAAYDQMLYIQQVKGTFDDMIAKGQKAEARAFMQQHMAEMSLVSISGAVQKQLGELAKQERMIKASPNLTTERKDELLKRLDQMKQKIARGSMAVYDKTKDRFDRS
;
A
#
# COMPACT_ATOMS: atom_id res chain seq x y z
N ILE A 1 4.13 17.03 27.20
CA ILE A 1 5.49 16.50 26.91
C ILE A 1 6.37 16.82 28.11
N ARG A 2 6.83 15.84 28.86
CA ARG A 2 7.83 16.05 29.90
C ARG A 2 9.13 15.32 29.55
N LYS A 3 10.25 15.82 30.05
CA LYS A 3 11.53 15.16 29.92
C LYS A 3 11.59 13.98 30.90
N GLY A 4 11.77 12.77 30.37
CA GLY A 4 11.95 11.57 31.18
C GLY A 4 13.33 11.51 31.82
N GLU A 5 13.51 10.72 32.86
CA GLU A 5 14.77 10.59 33.61
C GLU A 5 15.95 10.13 32.76
N GLY A 6 15.71 9.50 31.61
CA GLY A 6 16.72 9.11 30.62
C GLY A 6 17.01 10.13 29.50
N GLY A 7 16.49 11.36 29.59
CA GLY A 7 16.71 12.43 28.60
C GLY A 7 15.78 12.41 27.39
N GLY A 8 14.93 11.39 27.24
CA GLY A 8 13.90 11.33 26.22
C GLY A 8 12.62 12.09 26.63
N TYR A 9 11.76 12.36 25.66
CA TYR A 9 10.48 12.99 25.91
C TYR A 9 9.40 11.92 26.14
N ILE A 10 8.69 12.03 27.28
CA ILE A 10 7.53 11.21 27.59
C ILE A 10 6.28 11.99 27.19
N TYR A 11 5.47 11.39 26.34
CA TYR A 11 4.14 11.89 26.01
C TYR A 11 3.17 11.37 27.08
N GLU A 12 2.85 12.19 28.04
CA GLU A 12 1.70 11.90 28.89
C GLU A 12 0.44 12.22 28.10
N SER A 13 -0.59 11.37 28.21
CA SER A 13 -1.91 11.72 27.71
C SER A 13 -2.33 13.05 28.34
N VAL A 14 -2.59 14.05 27.51
CA VAL A 14 -3.06 15.35 28.00
C VAL A 14 -4.39 15.11 28.69
N LYS A 15 -4.44 15.35 29.99
CA LYS A 15 -5.70 15.37 30.74
C LYS A 15 -6.47 16.62 30.28
N GLY A 16 -7.51 16.42 29.54
CA GLY A 16 -8.34 17.51 29.03
C GLY A 16 -9.43 16.97 28.10
N PRO A 17 -10.40 17.79 27.73
CA PRO A 17 -11.46 17.39 26.82
C PRO A 17 -10.88 17.08 25.43
N ASN A 18 -11.52 16.16 24.75
CA ASN A 18 -11.22 15.75 23.39
C ASN A 18 -12.41 16.03 22.46
N MET A 19 -12.22 15.86 21.14
CA MET A 19 -13.29 16.13 20.17
C MET A 19 -14.48 15.17 20.28
N MET A 20 -14.31 13.98 20.85
CA MET A 20 -15.43 13.07 21.14
C MET A 20 -16.32 13.62 22.26
N ASP A 21 -15.74 14.32 23.24
CA ASP A 21 -16.52 14.97 24.31
C ASP A 21 -17.40 16.09 23.71
N VAL A 22 -16.90 16.80 22.69
CA VAL A 22 -17.71 17.78 21.93
C VAL A 22 -18.89 17.10 21.22
N ALA A 23 -18.63 15.96 20.55
CA ALA A 23 -19.67 15.20 19.88
C ALA A 23 -20.73 14.68 20.88
N THR A 24 -20.30 14.10 21.99
CA THR A 24 -21.17 13.61 23.07
C THR A 24 -22.02 14.72 23.69
N ALA A 25 -21.48 15.92 23.80
CA ALA A 25 -22.26 17.08 24.27
C ALA A 25 -23.37 17.45 23.27
N LEU A 26 -23.07 17.40 21.95
CA LEU A 26 -24.06 17.65 20.90
C LEU A 26 -25.17 16.60 20.85
N GLU A 27 -24.88 15.32 21.09
CA GLU A 27 -25.88 14.24 21.10
C GLU A 27 -27.04 14.54 22.08
N LYS A 28 -26.77 15.22 23.18
CA LYS A 28 -27.78 15.61 24.17
C LYS A 28 -28.86 16.55 23.62
N GLY A 29 -28.53 17.30 22.55
CA GLY A 29 -29.45 18.26 21.93
C GLY A 29 -30.50 17.63 21.00
N LYS A 30 -30.45 16.33 20.77
CA LYS A 30 -31.41 15.60 19.91
C LYS A 30 -31.61 16.27 18.54
N PHE A 31 -30.53 16.59 17.86
CA PHE A 31 -30.56 17.14 16.51
C PHE A 31 -31.06 16.11 15.50
N LYS A 32 -31.56 16.58 14.37
CA LYS A 32 -32.10 15.71 13.31
C LYS A 32 -31.06 14.73 12.77
N ASN A 33 -29.80 15.19 12.68
CA ASN A 33 -28.63 14.38 12.29
C ASN A 33 -27.35 15.12 12.73
N ASP A 34 -26.20 14.43 12.63
CA ASP A 34 -24.90 14.95 13.03
C ASP A 34 -24.47 16.16 12.19
N THR A 35 -24.86 16.19 10.91
CA THR A 35 -24.55 17.31 9.99
C THR A 35 -25.25 18.60 10.43
N GLU A 36 -26.50 18.52 10.87
CA GLU A 36 -27.25 19.65 11.44
C GLU A 36 -26.58 20.12 12.74
N ALA A 37 -26.24 19.18 13.62
CA ALA A 37 -25.57 19.49 14.89
C ALA A 37 -24.24 20.21 14.68
N GLU A 38 -23.40 19.71 13.75
CA GLU A 38 -22.13 20.30 13.40
C GLU A 38 -22.27 21.69 12.77
N ALA A 39 -23.22 21.86 11.85
CA ALA A 39 -23.48 23.15 11.20
C ALA A 39 -23.93 24.21 12.21
N ILE A 40 -24.81 23.84 13.13
CA ILE A 40 -25.29 24.73 14.20
C ILE A 40 -24.16 25.09 15.17
N LEU A 41 -23.33 24.12 15.59
CA LEU A 41 -22.15 24.40 16.42
C LEU A 41 -21.18 25.33 15.70
N THR A 42 -20.90 25.08 14.42
CA THR A 42 -20.01 25.90 13.60
C THR A 42 -20.50 27.35 13.54
N ALA A 43 -21.78 27.54 13.26
CA ALA A 43 -22.40 28.87 13.22
C ALA A 43 -22.38 29.56 14.58
N TYR A 44 -22.70 28.84 15.66
CA TYR A 44 -22.67 29.37 17.02
C TYR A 44 -21.29 29.85 17.42
N VAL A 45 -20.26 29.02 17.23
CA VAL A 45 -18.87 29.36 17.60
C VAL A 45 -18.31 30.46 16.70
N ALA A 46 -18.67 30.47 15.40
CA ALA A 46 -18.34 31.57 14.48
C ALA A 46 -18.93 32.89 14.91
N GLY A 47 -20.19 32.88 15.36
CA GLY A 47 -20.86 34.07 15.91
C GLY A 47 -20.18 34.58 17.19
N LEU A 48 -19.86 33.72 18.14
CA LEU A 48 -19.12 34.11 19.35
C LEU A 48 -17.79 34.77 19.03
N ARG A 49 -17.08 34.30 18.01
CA ARG A 49 -15.84 34.91 17.55
C ARG A 49 -16.09 36.24 16.87
N ALA A 50 -17.10 36.30 16.01
CA ALA A 50 -17.48 37.51 15.29
C ALA A 50 -17.88 38.66 16.22
N ASP A 51 -18.55 38.34 17.33
CA ASP A 51 -18.94 39.34 18.35
C ASP A 51 -17.72 39.93 19.08
N VAL A 52 -16.62 39.16 19.23
CA VAL A 52 -15.38 39.64 19.88
C VAL A 52 -14.47 40.38 18.89
N VAL A 53 -14.27 39.82 17.69
CA VAL A 53 -13.30 40.32 16.70
C VAL A 53 -13.91 41.37 15.76
N GLY A 54 -15.20 41.31 15.57
CA GLY A 54 -15.95 42.09 14.57
C GLY A 54 -16.27 41.28 13.32
N TRP A 55 -17.53 41.31 12.90
CA TRP A 55 -18.03 40.54 11.75
C TRP A 55 -17.29 40.87 10.43
N GLU A 56 -16.94 42.13 10.22
CA GLU A 56 -16.24 42.59 9.02
C GLU A 56 -14.78 42.04 8.95
N LYS A 57 -14.16 41.80 10.10
CA LYS A 57 -12.80 41.30 10.17
C LYS A 57 -12.69 39.80 9.85
N LEU A 58 -13.78 39.05 9.94
CA LEU A 58 -13.80 37.63 9.59
C LEU A 58 -13.90 37.36 8.08
N ASN A 59 -14.07 38.40 7.28
CA ASN A 59 -13.97 38.42 5.82
C ASN A 59 -14.80 37.28 5.14
N PHE A 60 -16.07 37.17 5.54
CA PHE A 60 -17.02 36.29 4.86
C PHE A 60 -17.37 36.89 3.48
N GLU A 61 -17.57 36.03 2.49
CA GLU A 61 -17.98 36.43 1.12
C GLU A 61 -19.22 37.33 1.12
N ASN A 62 -20.18 37.03 2.00
CA ASN A 62 -21.36 37.85 2.23
C ASN A 62 -21.62 37.92 3.75
N THR A 63 -20.96 38.87 4.39
CA THR A 63 -21.06 39.09 5.84
C THR A 63 -22.52 39.35 6.27
N ALA A 64 -23.32 40.04 5.48
CA ALA A 64 -24.72 40.30 5.79
C ALA A 64 -25.54 38.99 5.82
N LYS A 65 -25.35 38.12 4.84
CA LYS A 65 -26.02 36.84 4.76
C LYS A 65 -25.62 35.93 5.93
N VAL A 66 -24.32 35.80 6.22
CA VAL A 66 -23.83 34.97 7.33
C VAL A 66 -24.35 35.48 8.67
N LYS A 67 -24.42 36.80 8.84
CA LYS A 67 -24.99 37.42 10.04
C LYS A 67 -26.50 37.14 10.18
N GLN A 68 -27.22 37.13 9.07
CA GLN A 68 -28.64 36.77 9.05
C GLN A 68 -28.84 35.28 9.39
N GLU A 69 -28.09 34.38 8.75
CA GLU A 69 -28.15 32.93 9.03
C GLU A 69 -27.78 32.63 10.50
N HIS A 70 -26.80 33.34 11.04
CA HIS A 70 -26.47 33.21 12.46
C HIS A 70 -27.63 33.68 13.36
N ALA A 71 -28.27 34.81 13.02
CA ALA A 71 -29.42 35.33 13.78
C ALA A 71 -30.60 34.35 13.76
N GLU A 72 -30.87 33.71 12.62
CA GLU A 72 -31.90 32.67 12.46
C GLU A 72 -31.61 31.45 13.30
N ILE A 73 -30.36 30.96 13.29
CA ILE A 73 -29.90 29.83 14.14
C ILE A 73 -30.04 30.19 15.63
N MET A 74 -29.64 31.40 16.02
CA MET A 74 -29.76 31.85 17.42
C MET A 74 -31.23 31.97 17.86
N ALA A 75 -32.11 32.41 16.97
CA ALA A 75 -33.55 32.48 17.23
C ALA A 75 -34.12 31.04 17.44
N MET A 76 -33.75 30.11 16.58
CA MET A 76 -34.14 28.69 16.69
C MET A 76 -33.63 28.05 17.97
N LEU A 77 -32.36 28.30 18.36
CA LEU A 77 -31.79 27.81 19.60
C LEU A 77 -32.47 28.38 20.84
N ARG A 78 -32.88 29.67 20.83
CA ARG A 78 -33.63 30.30 21.94
C ARG A 78 -34.99 29.66 22.17
N THR A 79 -35.63 29.13 21.13
CA THR A 79 -36.90 28.40 21.26
C THR A 79 -36.76 26.95 21.71
N ASN A 80 -35.52 26.41 21.75
CA ASN A 80 -35.25 25.04 22.13
C ASN A 80 -34.10 24.98 23.18
N PRO A 81 -34.44 25.02 24.48
CA PRO A 81 -33.43 25.02 25.55
C PRO A 81 -32.48 23.83 25.52
N GLU A 82 -32.98 22.60 25.25
CA GLU A 82 -32.12 21.41 25.20
C GLU A 82 -31.03 21.54 24.12
N LYS A 83 -31.39 22.04 22.94
CA LYS A 83 -30.44 22.29 21.86
C LYS A 83 -29.46 23.41 22.21
N MET A 84 -29.94 24.47 22.82
CA MET A 84 -29.11 25.61 23.25
C MET A 84 -28.07 25.17 24.28
N ASP A 85 -28.46 24.39 25.28
CA ASP A 85 -27.55 23.93 26.33
C ASP A 85 -26.51 22.95 25.77
N ALA A 86 -26.92 22.05 24.89
CA ALA A 86 -26.01 21.14 24.20
C ALA A 86 -24.94 21.87 23.35
N VAL A 87 -25.38 22.90 22.60
CA VAL A 87 -24.45 23.70 21.77
C VAL A 87 -23.51 24.55 22.64
N LYS A 88 -24.01 25.15 23.73
CA LYS A 88 -23.18 25.91 24.68
C LYS A 88 -22.11 25.03 25.31
N GLU A 89 -22.51 23.82 25.76
CA GLU A 89 -21.57 22.89 26.39
C GLU A 89 -20.56 22.38 25.37
N ALA A 90 -20.98 22.02 24.17
CA ALA A 90 -20.08 21.62 23.09
C ALA A 90 -19.08 22.74 22.73
N ALA A 91 -19.55 23.99 22.65
CA ALA A 91 -18.69 25.14 22.39
C ALA A 91 -17.68 25.42 23.52
N ARG A 92 -18.09 25.21 24.79
CA ARG A 92 -17.20 25.32 25.95
C ARG A 92 -16.07 24.27 25.88
N ILE A 93 -16.44 23.00 25.65
CA ILE A 93 -15.50 21.89 25.52
C ILE A 93 -14.56 22.12 24.32
N TYR A 94 -15.09 22.55 23.19
CA TYR A 94 -14.29 22.90 22.01
C TYR A 94 -13.29 24.02 22.28
N LYS A 95 -13.68 25.05 23.04
CA LYS A 95 -12.76 26.11 23.45
C LYS A 95 -11.65 25.57 24.34
N GLU A 96 -11.96 24.79 25.38
CA GLU A 96 -10.97 24.17 26.27
C GLU A 96 -9.97 23.29 25.49
N TYR A 97 -10.46 22.52 24.52
CA TYR A 97 -9.63 21.74 23.64
C TYR A 97 -8.62 22.59 22.85
N ASN A 98 -9.09 23.69 22.25
CA ASN A 98 -8.21 24.59 21.50
C ASN A 98 -7.25 25.37 22.42
N ASP A 99 -7.68 25.76 23.59
CA ASP A 99 -6.81 26.37 24.59
C ASP A 99 -5.67 25.45 24.99
N GLY A 100 -5.93 24.14 25.14
CA GLY A 100 -4.93 23.12 25.38
C GLY A 100 -3.90 22.99 24.24
N LEU A 101 -4.34 23.12 22.97
CA LEU A 101 -3.43 23.13 21.82
C LEU A 101 -2.53 24.38 21.83
N VAL A 102 -3.07 25.54 22.17
CA VAL A 102 -2.29 26.78 22.29
C VAL A 102 -1.24 26.65 23.40
N ASP A 103 -1.61 26.08 24.54
CA ASP A 103 -0.68 25.81 25.65
C ASP A 103 0.43 24.82 25.23
N PHE A 104 0.09 23.81 24.48
CA PHE A 104 1.08 22.86 23.93
C PHE A 104 2.12 23.53 23.03
N VAL A 105 1.68 24.45 22.15
CA VAL A 105 2.56 25.21 21.27
C VAL A 105 3.47 26.17 22.08
N ALA A 106 2.94 26.77 23.14
CA ALA A 106 3.72 27.62 24.04
C ALA A 106 4.77 26.82 24.84
N GLN A 107 4.40 25.66 25.38
CA GLN A 107 5.29 24.74 26.09
C GLN A 107 6.43 24.23 25.18
N ALA A 108 6.16 24.04 23.89
CA ALA A 108 7.18 23.72 22.90
C ALA A 108 8.11 24.91 22.58
N GLY A 109 7.86 26.08 23.15
CA GLY A 109 8.66 27.29 22.99
C GLY A 109 8.42 28.03 21.66
N TYR A 110 7.42 27.65 20.88
CA TYR A 110 7.17 28.28 19.58
C TYR A 110 6.55 29.68 19.68
N ILE A 111 5.69 29.91 20.67
CA ILE A 111 5.12 31.21 21.02
C ILE A 111 5.44 31.57 22.48
N THR A 112 5.34 32.87 22.83
CA THR A 112 5.48 33.31 24.21
C THR A 112 4.25 32.94 25.04
N GLU A 113 4.40 32.78 26.36
CA GLU A 113 3.29 32.58 27.30
C GLU A 113 2.27 33.76 27.24
N LYS A 114 2.79 34.98 27.10
CA LYS A 114 1.96 36.19 26.92
C LYS A 114 1.09 36.08 25.68
N ARG A 115 1.68 35.62 24.56
CA ARG A 115 0.95 35.43 23.30
C ARG A 115 -0.10 34.31 23.43
N ALA A 116 0.24 33.23 24.10
CA ALA A 116 -0.71 32.15 24.38
C ALA A 116 -1.91 32.65 25.20
N ALA A 117 -1.65 33.44 26.25
CA ALA A 117 -2.71 34.03 27.05
C ALA A 117 -3.60 35.02 26.26
N GLU A 118 -3.02 35.78 25.32
CA GLU A 118 -3.80 36.64 24.41
C GLU A 118 -4.69 35.82 23.47
N LEU A 119 -4.17 34.76 22.86
CA LEU A 119 -4.92 33.88 21.96
C LEU A 119 -6.09 33.19 22.67
N LYS A 120 -5.93 32.81 23.94
CA LYS A 120 -6.99 32.16 24.72
C LYS A 120 -8.11 33.11 25.19
N LYS A 121 -7.91 34.41 25.12
CA LYS A 121 -8.97 35.39 25.46
C LYS A 121 -10.14 35.38 24.46
N THR A 122 -9.87 34.99 23.22
CA THR A 122 -10.88 34.91 22.18
C THR A 122 -11.18 33.45 21.84
N PRO A 123 -12.42 33.08 21.45
CA PRO A 123 -12.69 31.76 20.90
C PRO A 123 -11.81 31.55 19.67
N TYR A 124 -10.77 30.75 19.80
CA TYR A 124 -9.91 30.42 18.68
C TYR A 124 -10.61 29.38 17.82
N ILE A 125 -10.92 29.74 16.59
CA ILE A 125 -11.50 28.85 15.61
C ILE A 125 -10.58 28.87 14.38
N PRO A 126 -9.95 27.75 14.05
CA PRO A 126 -9.26 27.64 12.80
C PRO A 126 -10.30 27.48 11.68
N PHE A 127 -10.58 28.55 10.94
CA PHE A 127 -11.39 28.45 9.74
C PHE A 127 -10.52 28.04 8.57
N TYR A 128 -10.67 26.81 8.13
CA TYR A 128 -10.12 26.35 6.86
C TYR A 128 -11.13 26.55 5.75
N ARG A 129 -10.68 27.04 4.61
CA ARG A 129 -11.48 27.15 3.40
C ARG A 129 -11.00 26.19 2.35
N VAL A 130 -11.93 25.62 1.58
CA VAL A 130 -11.62 24.75 0.45
C VAL A 130 -11.71 25.59 -0.82
N ASN A 131 -10.60 25.70 -1.54
CA ASN A 131 -10.61 26.26 -2.87
C ASN A 131 -11.17 25.22 -3.85
N LYS A 132 -12.37 25.51 -4.40
CA LYS A 132 -13.05 24.57 -5.33
C LYS A 132 -12.27 24.36 -6.64
N ALA A 133 -11.49 25.35 -7.08
CA ALA A 133 -10.78 25.26 -8.36
C ALA A 133 -9.59 24.31 -8.34
N ASN A 134 -8.91 24.16 -7.21
CA ASN A 134 -7.71 23.33 -7.07
C ASN A 134 -7.76 22.33 -5.91
N ASN A 135 -8.89 22.24 -5.21
CA ASN A 135 -9.11 21.38 -4.04
C ASN A 135 -8.11 21.61 -2.89
N ASN A 136 -7.44 22.76 -2.87
CA ASN A 136 -6.51 23.13 -1.82
C ASN A 136 -7.25 23.66 -0.60
N VAL A 137 -6.79 23.26 0.58
CA VAL A 137 -7.28 23.76 1.86
C VAL A 137 -6.41 24.92 2.27
N GLU A 138 -7.02 26.09 2.45
CA GLU A 138 -6.35 27.30 2.92
C GLU A 138 -6.83 27.65 4.33
N LEU A 139 -5.88 27.97 5.21
CA LEU A 139 -6.19 28.42 6.56
C LEU A 139 -6.58 29.90 6.54
N MET A 140 -7.76 30.23 7.05
CA MET A 140 -8.16 31.61 7.31
C MET A 140 -7.64 32.04 8.68
N ILE A 141 -6.70 32.96 8.67
CA ILE A 141 -6.11 33.47 9.90
C ILE A 141 -6.38 34.97 10.00
N ASP A 142 -6.98 35.40 11.11
CA ASP A 142 -7.01 36.80 11.49
C ASP A 142 -5.60 37.28 11.87
N LYS A 143 -5.12 38.36 11.23
CA LYS A 143 -3.75 38.87 11.39
C LYS A 143 -3.37 39.18 12.84
N GLU A 144 -4.33 39.58 13.66
CA GLU A 144 -4.09 40.00 15.05
C GLU A 144 -4.12 38.83 16.02
N HIS A 145 -4.88 37.74 15.72
CA HIS A 145 -5.17 36.62 16.61
C HIS A 145 -4.65 35.28 16.10
N ALA A 146 -3.80 35.27 15.08
CA ALA A 146 -3.31 34.05 14.48
C ALA A 146 -2.06 33.50 15.17
N ILE A 147 -2.03 32.19 15.37
CA ILE A 147 -0.77 31.47 15.51
C ILE A 147 -0.14 31.42 14.12
N ARG A 148 1.06 31.94 13.97
CA ARG A 148 1.79 31.88 12.70
C ARG A 148 2.14 30.44 12.40
N ILE A 149 1.50 29.87 11.39
CA ILE A 149 1.69 28.48 10.96
C ILE A 149 2.47 28.52 9.68
N GLY A 150 3.71 28.09 9.72
CA GLY A 150 4.60 28.04 8.56
C GLY A 150 5.72 27.04 8.76
N ASN A 151 6.52 26.80 7.73
CA ASN A 151 7.81 26.14 7.90
C ASN A 151 8.64 26.93 8.90
N LEU A 152 9.49 26.25 9.65
CA LEU A 152 10.46 26.91 10.51
C LEU A 152 11.32 27.93 9.75
N LYS A 153 11.46 27.77 8.43
CA LYS A 153 12.24 28.60 7.52
C LYS A 153 11.45 29.76 6.90
N ASP A 154 10.17 29.53 6.58
CA ASP A 154 9.36 30.55 5.93
C ASP A 154 8.64 31.37 7.01
N GLU A 155 8.75 32.69 6.92
CA GLU A 155 7.76 33.52 7.60
C GLU A 155 6.41 33.17 7.00
N PRO A 156 5.38 32.95 7.82
CA PRO A 156 4.05 32.72 7.27
C PRO A 156 3.71 33.95 6.44
N GLN A 157 3.65 33.77 5.12
CA GLN A 157 3.00 34.76 4.28
C GLN A 157 1.56 34.76 4.71
N LEU A 158 1.20 35.79 5.46
CA LEU A 158 -0.18 36.14 5.75
C LEU A 158 -0.79 36.49 4.39
N HIS A 159 -1.32 35.50 3.70
CA HIS A 159 -2.12 35.77 2.53
C HIS A 159 -3.32 36.59 3.01
N GLU A 160 -3.44 37.80 2.49
CA GLU A 160 -4.64 38.61 2.70
C GLU A 160 -5.82 37.73 2.29
N LEU A 161 -6.79 37.64 3.18
CA LEU A 161 -8.03 36.94 2.93
C LEU A 161 -8.84 37.78 1.96
N ILE A 162 -8.54 37.66 0.67
CA ILE A 162 -9.33 38.25 -0.40
C ILE A 162 -10.62 37.46 -0.47
N GLY A 163 -11.76 38.11 -0.34
CA GLY A 163 -13.09 37.50 -0.41
C GLY A 163 -13.23 36.69 -1.69
N ASP A 164 -13.41 35.39 -1.55
CA ASP A 164 -13.53 34.45 -2.66
C ASP A 164 -14.59 33.40 -2.32
N ASN A 165 -15.24 32.80 -3.33
CA ASN A 165 -16.31 31.80 -3.27
C ASN A 165 -15.89 30.47 -2.56
N LYS A 166 -15.32 30.56 -1.34
CA LYS A 166 -14.76 29.43 -0.63
C LYS A 166 -15.65 29.02 0.55
N HIS A 167 -16.04 27.74 0.60
CA HIS A 167 -16.81 27.19 1.71
C HIS A 167 -15.95 26.98 2.96
N ILE A 168 -16.44 27.39 4.12
CA ILE A 168 -15.85 27.08 5.42
C ILE A 168 -15.96 25.57 5.64
N MET A 169 -14.86 24.95 6.04
CA MET A 169 -14.86 23.52 6.41
C MET A 169 -15.63 23.31 7.71
N PRO A 170 -16.31 22.15 7.85
CA PRO A 170 -16.96 21.76 9.10
C PRO A 170 -16.00 21.84 10.30
N ILE A 171 -16.53 22.18 11.47
CA ILE A 171 -15.73 22.47 12.68
C ILE A 171 -14.88 21.28 13.12
N PHE A 172 -15.41 20.04 13.04
CA PHE A 172 -14.66 18.84 13.40
C PHE A 172 -13.47 18.62 12.46
N THR A 173 -13.67 18.76 11.16
CA THR A 173 -12.60 18.65 10.16
C THR A 173 -11.54 19.72 10.35
N SER A 174 -11.97 20.96 10.61
CA SER A 174 -11.07 22.08 10.90
C SER A 174 -10.28 21.87 12.19
N ALA A 175 -10.90 21.35 13.23
CA ALA A 175 -10.25 21.05 14.52
C ALA A 175 -9.15 20.00 14.36
N VAL A 176 -9.43 18.92 13.65
CA VAL A 176 -8.45 17.86 13.42
C VAL A 176 -7.25 18.36 12.63
N GLN A 177 -7.51 19.12 11.55
CA GLN A 177 -6.42 19.68 10.75
C GLN A 177 -5.58 20.68 11.54
N ASN A 178 -6.22 21.52 12.36
CA ASN A 178 -5.53 22.44 13.25
C ASN A 178 -4.68 21.71 14.29
N THR A 179 -5.22 20.68 14.89
CA THR A 179 -4.50 19.85 15.86
C THR A 179 -3.24 19.26 15.24
N PHE A 180 -3.37 18.65 14.06
CA PHE A 180 -2.23 18.09 13.36
C PHE A 180 -1.17 19.16 13.07
N MET A 181 -1.57 20.31 12.53
CA MET A 181 -0.64 21.38 12.19
C MET A 181 0.07 21.96 13.40
N LEU A 182 -0.67 22.25 14.47
CA LEU A 182 -0.10 22.84 15.67
C LEU A 182 0.81 21.86 16.42
N THR A 183 0.42 20.60 16.51
CA THR A 183 1.25 19.56 17.14
C THR A 183 2.51 19.26 16.34
N ASP A 184 2.41 19.13 15.01
CA ASP A 184 3.57 18.92 14.12
C ASP A 184 4.57 20.09 14.25
N MET A 185 4.08 21.31 14.22
CA MET A 185 4.90 22.51 14.35
C MET A 185 5.58 22.58 15.74
N ALA A 186 4.85 22.31 16.80
CA ALA A 186 5.38 22.31 18.17
C ALA A 186 6.46 21.24 18.35
N LEU A 187 6.20 20.02 17.88
CA LEU A 187 7.12 18.89 17.98
C LEU A 187 8.38 19.11 17.14
N ARG A 188 8.23 19.63 15.92
CA ARG A 188 9.38 19.98 15.08
C ARG A 188 10.23 21.05 15.72
N ASN A 189 9.60 22.11 16.24
CA ASN A 189 10.35 23.16 16.93
C ASN A 189 11.18 22.59 18.08
N LYS A 190 10.57 21.68 18.85
CA LYS A 190 11.26 21.03 19.98
C LYS A 190 12.38 20.11 19.51
N SER A 191 12.13 19.31 18.47
CA SER A 191 13.13 18.43 17.88
C SER A 191 14.33 19.23 17.36
N VAL A 192 14.09 20.34 16.66
CA VAL A 192 15.19 21.21 16.16
C VAL A 192 15.95 21.86 17.29
N GLN A 193 15.26 22.33 18.37
CA GLN A 193 15.95 22.85 19.56
C GLN A 193 16.95 21.84 20.12
N GLU A 194 16.51 20.62 20.38
CA GLU A 194 17.36 19.59 20.99
C GLU A 194 18.50 19.17 20.06
N SER A 195 18.21 19.04 18.76
CA SER A 195 19.23 18.74 17.73
C SER A 195 20.25 19.87 17.60
N ALA A 196 19.81 21.14 17.64
CA ALA A 196 20.69 22.30 17.58
C ALA A 196 21.63 22.35 18.77
N PHE A 197 21.11 22.10 19.99
CA PHE A 197 21.95 22.02 21.19
C PHE A 197 22.97 20.88 21.11
N LEU A 198 22.54 19.72 20.63
CA LEU A 198 23.44 18.57 20.47
C LEU A 198 24.54 18.86 19.46
N LEU A 199 24.20 19.35 18.28
CA LEU A 199 25.14 19.67 17.21
C LEU A 199 26.12 20.76 17.63
N HIS A 200 25.62 21.79 18.34
CA HIS A 200 26.49 22.84 18.90
C HIS A 200 27.47 22.27 19.94
N LYS A 201 26.97 21.43 20.86
CA LYS A 201 27.82 20.78 21.88
C LYS A 201 28.90 19.87 21.28
N MET A 202 28.62 19.28 20.12
CA MET A 202 29.57 18.47 19.36
C MET A 202 30.53 19.30 18.51
N GLY A 203 30.42 20.65 18.50
CA GLY A 203 31.22 21.54 17.66
C GLY A 203 30.96 21.46 16.17
N MET A 204 29.77 20.99 15.78
CA MET A 204 29.35 20.78 14.39
C MET A 204 28.44 21.89 13.86
N ALA A 205 27.94 22.72 14.73
CA ALA A 205 27.02 23.81 14.37
C ALA A 205 27.27 25.06 15.22
N SER A 206 27.09 26.21 14.60
CA SER A 206 27.07 27.52 15.26
C SER A 206 25.64 27.95 15.52
N VAL A 207 25.35 28.34 16.76
CA VAL A 207 24.04 28.87 17.15
C VAL A 207 24.10 30.39 17.18
N ILE A 208 23.21 31.00 16.38
CA ILE A 208 23.05 32.48 16.37
C ILE A 208 21.73 32.77 17.12
N SER A 209 21.86 33.41 18.27
CA SER A 209 20.70 33.88 19.04
C SER A 209 20.36 35.31 18.62
N GLN A 210 19.12 35.54 18.22
CA GLN A 210 18.48 36.83 17.90
C GLN A 210 18.94 37.52 16.62
N GLY A 211 18.00 37.71 15.71
CA GLY A 211 18.17 38.49 14.49
C GLY A 211 17.66 37.79 13.23
N VAL A 212 17.87 38.42 12.10
CA VAL A 212 17.64 37.82 10.79
C VAL A 212 18.85 36.93 10.51
N GLY A 213 18.66 35.61 10.64
CA GLY A 213 19.70 34.64 10.29
C GLY A 213 20.02 34.68 8.79
N PRO A 214 21.22 34.25 8.37
CA PRO A 214 21.53 34.17 6.96
C PRO A 214 20.58 33.18 6.26
N ALA A 215 19.95 33.61 5.19
CA ALA A 215 19.12 32.75 4.34
C ALA A 215 20.02 31.87 3.46
N ASN A 216 20.72 30.91 4.07
CA ASN A 216 21.54 29.94 3.34
C ASN A 216 20.99 28.52 3.56
N ALA A 217 21.37 27.60 2.68
CA ALA A 217 20.89 26.22 2.67
C ALA A 217 21.34 25.40 3.90
N SER A 218 22.26 25.91 4.69
CA SER A 218 22.84 25.22 5.86
C SER A 218 22.31 25.76 7.19
N THR A 219 21.28 26.64 7.19
CA THR A 219 20.74 27.29 8.39
C THR A 219 19.32 26.85 8.67
N VAL A 220 19.05 26.42 9.89
CA VAL A 220 17.70 26.05 10.39
C VAL A 220 17.23 27.08 11.41
N ARG A 221 15.96 27.47 11.31
CA ARG A 221 15.30 28.35 12.26
C ARG A 221 14.49 27.55 13.27
N PHE A 222 14.57 27.91 14.54
CA PHE A 222 13.73 27.39 15.61
C PHE A 222 13.38 28.51 16.60
N HIS A 223 12.43 28.26 17.48
CA HIS A 223 11.99 29.26 18.44
C HIS A 223 12.21 28.77 19.88
N VAL A 224 12.73 29.63 20.73
CA VAL A 224 12.85 29.39 22.17
C VAL A 224 12.05 30.48 22.88
N LYS A 225 11.00 30.08 23.61
CA LYS A 225 10.07 31.01 24.28
C LYS A 225 9.55 32.11 23.34
N GLY A 226 9.21 31.73 22.11
CA GLY A 226 8.70 32.63 21.09
C GLY A 226 9.76 33.52 20.38
N VAL A 227 11.02 33.43 20.76
CA VAL A 227 12.13 34.18 20.14
C VAL A 227 12.79 33.31 19.06
N PRO A 228 12.93 33.81 17.83
CA PRO A 228 13.58 33.05 16.77
C PRO A 228 15.08 32.92 17.03
N HIS A 229 15.59 31.71 16.87
CA HIS A 229 17.00 31.36 16.89
C HIS A 229 17.36 30.67 15.60
N PHE A 230 18.63 30.73 15.25
CA PHE A 230 19.15 30.09 14.04
C PHE A 230 20.34 29.19 14.41
N VAL A 231 20.41 28.04 13.78
CA VAL A 231 21.58 27.17 13.84
C VAL A 231 22.11 26.95 12.43
N THR A 232 23.41 27.24 12.25
CA THR A 232 24.09 26.95 10.99
C THR A 232 24.96 25.72 11.18
N ILE A 233 24.78 24.73 10.29
CA ILE A 233 25.58 23.52 10.26
C ILE A 233 26.83 23.81 9.45
N ASP A 234 27.99 23.80 10.12
CA ASP A 234 29.24 24.31 9.56
C ASP A 234 30.02 23.27 8.75
N LYS A 235 29.69 21.97 8.93
CA LYS A 235 30.43 20.86 8.31
C LYS A 235 29.52 19.74 7.90
N ASP A 236 29.88 19.04 6.84
CA ASP A 236 29.28 17.77 6.48
C ASP A 236 29.53 16.73 7.59
N MET A 237 28.49 15.98 7.93
CA MET A 237 28.53 14.96 8.98
C MET A 237 28.62 13.57 8.35
N TYR A 238 29.68 12.83 8.62
CA TYR A 238 29.83 11.43 8.15
C TYR A 238 29.55 11.26 6.66
N GLY A 239 29.93 12.23 5.83
CA GLY A 239 29.67 12.24 4.39
C GLY A 239 28.26 12.67 4.00
N ILE A 240 27.44 13.13 4.96
CA ILE A 240 26.13 13.72 4.70
C ILE A 240 26.30 15.23 4.53
N PRO A 241 25.92 15.80 3.38
CA PRO A 241 25.98 17.24 3.15
C PRO A 241 25.15 18.03 4.17
N ALA A 242 25.64 19.19 4.59
CA ALA A 242 25.00 20.04 5.60
C ALA A 242 23.55 20.44 5.20
N ASP A 243 23.30 20.69 3.92
CA ASP A 243 21.96 21.02 3.41
C ASP A 243 20.95 19.85 3.55
N LEU A 244 21.40 18.61 3.48
CA LEU A 244 20.53 17.44 3.71
C LEU A 244 20.17 17.29 5.19
N ILE A 245 21.13 17.61 6.09
CA ILE A 245 20.86 17.61 7.53
C ILE A 245 19.81 18.69 7.87
N VAL A 246 19.97 19.89 7.31
CA VAL A 246 19.02 20.99 7.47
C VAL A 246 17.62 20.58 6.99
N ARG A 247 17.51 19.97 5.80
CA ARG A 247 16.22 19.47 5.29
C ARG A 247 15.60 18.42 6.21
N GLY A 248 16.40 17.56 6.82
CA GLY A 248 15.92 16.59 7.80
C GLY A 248 15.35 17.27 9.05
N LEU A 249 15.99 18.31 9.54
CA LEU A 249 15.56 19.08 10.71
C LEU A 249 14.33 19.96 10.43
N GLU A 250 14.27 20.61 9.26
CA GLU A 250 13.14 21.45 8.85
C GLU A 250 11.88 20.64 8.53
N GLY A 251 12.05 19.34 8.29
CA GLY A 251 11.01 18.49 7.73
C GLY A 251 10.82 18.73 6.23
N ILE A 252 10.62 17.63 5.52
CA ILE A 252 10.57 17.65 4.07
C ILE A 252 9.23 18.26 3.61
N LYS A 253 9.24 19.51 3.15
CA LYS A 253 8.21 20.07 2.28
C LYS A 253 8.79 20.20 0.88
N THR A 254 8.77 19.13 0.11
CA THR A 254 8.92 19.24 -1.33
C THR A 254 7.57 19.59 -1.93
N THR A 255 7.46 20.78 -2.48
CA THR A 255 6.43 21.08 -3.45
C THR A 255 6.70 20.20 -4.67
N LEU A 256 5.98 19.07 -4.75
CA LEU A 256 6.10 18.18 -5.90
C LEU A 256 5.57 18.90 -7.14
N PRO A 257 6.29 18.87 -8.28
CA PRO A 257 5.76 19.38 -9.54
C PRO A 257 4.39 18.78 -9.86
N ALA A 258 3.49 19.54 -10.43
CA ALA A 258 2.13 19.08 -10.75
C ALA A 258 2.13 17.78 -11.56
N ALA A 259 3.05 17.64 -12.50
CA ALA A 259 3.21 16.41 -13.29
C ALA A 259 3.54 15.20 -12.40
N VAL A 260 4.43 15.34 -11.42
CA VAL A 260 4.77 14.25 -10.47
C VAL A 260 3.57 13.91 -9.58
N GLN A 261 2.80 14.91 -9.15
CA GLN A 261 1.56 14.69 -8.39
C GLN A 261 0.53 13.89 -9.21
N MET A 262 0.33 14.26 -10.48
CA MET A 262 -0.59 13.55 -11.39
C MET A 262 -0.14 12.10 -11.63
N LEU A 263 1.14 11.88 -11.90
CA LEU A 263 1.71 10.54 -12.05
C LEU A 263 1.66 9.71 -10.75
N GLY A 264 1.57 10.37 -9.60
CA GLY A 264 1.42 9.75 -8.29
C GLY A 264 0.01 9.26 -7.96
N ILE A 265 -1.04 9.78 -8.64
CA ILE A 265 -2.43 9.38 -8.36
C ILE A 265 -2.64 7.86 -8.53
N PRO A 266 -2.24 7.22 -9.66
CA PRO A 266 -2.37 5.78 -9.81
C PRO A 266 -1.54 4.98 -8.80
N ALA A 267 -0.35 5.45 -8.44
CA ALA A 267 0.48 4.80 -7.42
C ALA A 267 -0.18 4.81 -6.03
N ASN A 268 -0.78 5.93 -5.66
CA ASN A 268 -1.52 6.04 -4.40
C ASN A 268 -2.79 5.19 -4.42
N LEU A 269 -3.52 5.17 -5.54
CA LEU A 269 -4.69 4.31 -5.72
C LEU A 269 -4.29 2.83 -5.52
N LEU A 270 -3.27 2.38 -6.22
CA LEU A 270 -2.80 0.99 -6.15
C LEU A 270 -2.32 0.62 -4.73
N ARG A 271 -1.55 1.50 -4.05
CA ARG A 271 -1.15 1.27 -2.65
C ARG A 271 -2.35 1.09 -1.73
N ASN A 272 -3.32 2.00 -1.83
CA ASN A 272 -4.52 1.96 -0.99
C ASN A 272 -5.31 0.66 -1.18
N PHE A 273 -5.47 0.21 -2.41
CA PHE A 273 -6.19 -1.04 -2.71
C PHE A 273 -5.40 -2.28 -2.27
N ILE A 274 -4.07 -2.29 -2.40
CA ILE A 274 -3.24 -3.43 -1.95
C ILE A 274 -3.25 -3.53 -0.43
N VAL A 275 -3.01 -2.43 0.29
CA VAL A 275 -2.93 -2.44 1.76
C VAL A 275 -4.28 -2.80 2.40
N ARG A 276 -5.39 -2.33 1.83
CA ARG A 276 -6.75 -2.64 2.29
C ARG A 276 -7.25 -4.03 1.91
N ASN A 277 -6.49 -4.79 1.13
CA ASN A 277 -6.87 -6.16 0.79
C ASN A 277 -6.71 -7.07 2.01
N PRO A 278 -7.76 -7.78 2.47
CA PRO A 278 -7.65 -8.70 3.60
C PRO A 278 -6.55 -9.75 3.44
N ALA A 279 -6.33 -10.24 2.21
CA ALA A 279 -5.23 -11.16 1.91
C ALA A 279 -3.86 -10.55 2.18
N TYR A 280 -3.69 -9.25 2.04
CA TYR A 280 -2.45 -8.56 2.37
C TYR A 280 -2.19 -8.57 3.87
N ALA A 281 -3.21 -8.24 4.68
CA ALA A 281 -3.11 -8.28 6.15
C ALA A 281 -2.72 -9.67 6.68
N VAL A 282 -3.34 -10.74 6.15
CA VAL A 282 -2.99 -12.12 6.50
C VAL A 282 -1.53 -12.43 6.17
N ARG A 283 -1.07 -12.02 4.98
CA ARG A 283 0.34 -12.22 4.58
C ARG A 283 1.32 -11.47 5.48
N GLN A 284 0.98 -10.25 5.91
CA GLN A 284 1.81 -9.45 6.83
C GLN A 284 1.98 -10.16 8.17
N VAL A 285 0.89 -10.64 8.77
CA VAL A 285 0.93 -11.33 10.09
C VAL A 285 1.83 -12.56 10.09
N ILE A 286 2.14 -13.12 8.93
CA ILE A 286 3.05 -14.27 8.81
C ILE A 286 4.46 -13.80 8.43
N ARG A 287 4.58 -12.94 7.42
CA ARG A 287 5.86 -12.54 6.83
C ARG A 287 6.68 -11.62 7.73
N ASP A 288 6.03 -10.61 8.30
CA ASP A 288 6.71 -9.57 9.06
C ASP A 288 7.33 -10.11 10.36
N PRO A 289 6.66 -11.01 11.15
CA PRO A 289 7.28 -11.65 12.28
C PRO A 289 8.49 -12.50 11.94
N MET A 290 8.46 -13.21 10.80
CA MET A 290 9.61 -14.01 10.35
C MET A 290 10.80 -13.11 9.99
N THR A 291 10.53 -11.99 9.32
CA THR A 291 11.57 -11.00 9.00
C THR A 291 12.15 -10.39 10.27
N ALA A 292 11.31 -9.96 11.21
CA ALA A 292 11.74 -9.41 12.49
C ALA A 292 12.56 -10.43 13.30
N TRP A 293 12.14 -11.70 13.34
CA TRP A 293 12.88 -12.77 13.99
C TRP A 293 14.27 -12.98 13.40
N LEU A 294 14.40 -12.95 12.06
CA LEU A 294 15.68 -13.05 11.38
C LEU A 294 16.60 -11.86 11.64
N THR A 295 16.07 -10.63 11.64
CA THR A 295 16.86 -9.39 11.58
C THR A 295 17.10 -8.73 12.94
N THR A 296 16.16 -8.87 13.88
CA THR A 296 16.24 -8.14 15.16
C THR A 296 16.86 -8.98 16.30
N GLY A 297 17.11 -10.26 16.10
CA GLY A 297 17.59 -11.15 17.15
C GLY A 297 16.55 -11.43 18.25
N THR A 298 15.27 -11.15 18.02
CA THR A 298 14.15 -11.47 18.91
C THR A 298 14.06 -12.97 19.14
N ASP A 299 13.93 -13.41 20.39
CA ASP A 299 13.95 -14.85 20.73
C ASP A 299 12.54 -15.47 20.78
N ALA A 300 11.48 -14.65 20.72
CA ALA A 300 10.09 -15.10 20.68
C ALA A 300 9.81 -15.98 19.41
N THR A 301 8.90 -16.93 19.54
CA THR A 301 8.38 -17.70 18.39
C THR A 301 7.67 -16.74 17.45
N PRO A 302 8.16 -16.55 16.21
CA PRO A 302 7.83 -15.35 15.44
C PRO A 302 6.34 -15.24 15.15
N ILE A 303 5.74 -16.24 14.53
CA ILE A 303 4.33 -16.18 14.09
C ILE A 303 3.37 -16.25 15.29
N LEU A 304 3.57 -17.21 16.20
CA LEU A 304 2.65 -17.43 17.33
C LEU A 304 2.62 -16.25 18.28
N ALA A 305 3.77 -15.63 18.57
CA ALA A 305 3.83 -14.44 19.43
C ALA A 305 3.07 -13.27 18.79
N SER A 306 3.26 -13.02 17.50
CA SER A 306 2.57 -11.93 16.80
C SER A 306 1.07 -12.19 16.66
N MET A 307 0.65 -13.43 16.43
CA MET A 307 -0.78 -13.78 16.41
C MET A 307 -1.44 -13.58 17.78
N ARG A 308 -0.73 -13.86 18.88
CA ARG A 308 -1.22 -13.60 20.23
C ARG A 308 -1.38 -12.10 20.49
N GLU A 309 -0.38 -11.29 20.12
CA GLU A 309 -0.47 -9.83 20.23
C GLU A 309 -1.63 -9.29 19.36
N LEU A 310 -1.75 -9.75 18.12
CA LEU A 310 -2.85 -9.35 17.23
C LEU A 310 -4.21 -9.66 17.83
N ALA A 311 -4.39 -10.84 18.41
CA ALA A 311 -5.66 -11.21 19.05
C ALA A 311 -6.04 -10.28 20.20
N THR A 312 -5.06 -9.85 21.01
CA THR A 312 -5.30 -8.90 22.10
C THR A 312 -5.56 -7.47 21.60
N MET A 313 -4.95 -7.06 20.48
CA MET A 313 -5.19 -5.77 19.83
C MET A 313 -6.60 -5.71 19.24
N VAL A 314 -7.00 -6.72 18.49
CA VAL A 314 -8.36 -6.82 17.92
C VAL A 314 -9.42 -6.82 19.03
N ALA A 315 -9.11 -7.40 20.20
CA ALA A 315 -9.98 -7.37 21.37
C ALA A 315 -9.96 -6.02 22.13
N GLY A 316 -9.14 -5.04 21.70
CA GLY A 316 -9.01 -3.73 22.36
C GLY A 316 -8.39 -3.78 23.77
N ARG A 317 -7.56 -4.79 24.06
CA ARG A 317 -6.98 -5.07 25.38
C ARG A 317 -5.47 -4.99 25.43
N ASN A 318 -4.82 -4.41 24.41
CA ASN A 318 -3.36 -4.39 24.30
C ASN A 318 -2.79 -3.03 24.73
N GLU A 319 -2.25 -2.96 25.95
CA GLU A 319 -1.61 -1.75 26.48
C GLU A 319 -0.34 -1.38 25.70
N THR A 320 0.38 -2.37 25.17
CA THR A 320 1.58 -2.15 24.36
C THR A 320 1.25 -1.45 23.06
N GLU A 321 0.12 -1.76 22.41
CA GLU A 321 -0.36 -1.04 21.23
C GLU A 321 -0.51 0.45 21.51
N ASN A 322 -1.23 0.80 22.59
CA ASN A 322 -1.44 2.20 22.98
C ASN A 322 -0.11 2.92 23.27
N LYS A 323 0.82 2.24 23.90
CA LYS A 323 2.14 2.78 24.20
C LYS A 323 2.96 3.01 22.93
N LEU A 324 3.01 2.06 22.03
CA LEU A 324 3.70 2.18 20.75
C LEU A 324 3.06 3.22 19.82
N MET A 325 1.74 3.36 19.86
CA MET A 325 1.03 4.44 19.16
C MET A 325 1.40 5.81 19.70
N SER A 326 1.41 5.97 21.03
CA SER A 326 1.74 7.25 21.68
C SER A 326 3.18 7.71 21.44
N THR A 327 4.10 6.78 21.21
CA THR A 327 5.51 7.08 20.90
C THR A 327 5.79 7.23 19.39
N GLY A 328 4.77 7.01 18.54
CA GLY A 328 4.93 7.02 17.08
C GLY A 328 5.67 5.79 16.53
N ALA A 329 5.96 4.79 17.35
CA ALA A 329 6.61 3.55 16.92
C ALA A 329 5.69 2.68 16.06
N ILE A 330 4.38 2.80 16.24
CA ILE A 330 3.36 2.35 15.30
C ILE A 330 2.84 3.58 14.58
N SER A 331 3.45 3.94 13.47
CA SER A 331 2.88 4.91 12.55
C SER A 331 2.13 4.14 11.47
N SER A 332 0.84 4.36 11.35
CA SER A 332 0.11 3.81 10.22
C SER A 332 0.71 4.35 8.93
N ASN A 333 0.87 3.50 7.92
CA ASN A 333 1.18 3.95 6.56
C ASN A 333 0.13 4.95 6.02
N VAL A 334 -1.06 4.98 6.65
CA VAL A 334 -2.13 5.93 6.42
C VAL A 334 -1.74 7.34 6.88
N PHE A 335 -1.01 7.46 8.01
CA PHE A 335 -0.59 8.76 8.56
C PHE A 335 0.72 9.32 7.98
N THR A 336 1.44 8.54 7.18
CA THR A 336 2.62 9.03 6.45
C THR A 336 2.25 9.66 5.11
N GLY A 337 0.97 9.69 4.75
CA GLY A 337 0.43 10.42 3.63
C GLY A 337 0.44 11.95 3.82
N ASP A 338 0.23 12.66 2.73
CA ASP A 338 0.06 14.12 2.71
C ASP A 338 -1.11 14.53 3.65
N GLN A 339 -1.10 15.74 4.19
CA GLN A 339 -2.21 16.33 4.98
C GLN A 339 -3.58 16.14 4.33
N ARG A 340 -3.61 16.03 3.00
CA ARG A 340 -4.82 15.75 2.19
C ARG A 340 -5.38 14.35 2.42
N ASP A 341 -4.52 13.36 2.63
CA ASP A 341 -4.94 11.98 2.87
C ASP A 341 -5.51 11.84 4.30
N MET A 342 -4.95 12.59 5.26
CA MET A 342 -5.48 12.66 6.61
C MET A 342 -6.87 13.30 6.64
N SER A 343 -7.06 14.43 5.95
CA SER A 343 -8.37 15.09 5.91
C SER A 343 -9.44 14.27 5.17
N LYS A 344 -9.04 13.48 4.15
CA LYS A 344 -9.95 12.52 3.50
C LYS A 344 -10.32 11.38 4.44
N PHE A 345 -9.33 10.78 5.12
CA PHE A 345 -9.55 9.70 6.07
C PHE A 345 -10.48 10.13 7.22
N LEU A 346 -10.26 11.32 7.75
CA LEU A 346 -11.11 11.88 8.81
C LEU A 346 -12.51 12.25 8.33
N LYS A 347 -12.63 12.74 7.09
CA LYS A 347 -13.92 12.97 6.44
C LYS A 347 -14.66 11.64 6.21
N GLU A 348 -13.96 10.59 5.82
CA GLU A 348 -14.54 9.25 5.66
C GLU A 348 -14.99 8.66 7.02
N ILE A 349 -14.24 8.88 8.10
CA ILE A 349 -14.63 8.48 9.47
C ILE A 349 -15.83 9.30 9.95
N SER A 350 -15.81 10.62 9.79
CA SER A 350 -16.86 11.51 10.26
C SER A 350 -18.16 11.40 9.46
N THR A 351 -18.08 11.08 8.16
CA THR A 351 -19.25 10.85 7.29
C THR A 351 -19.75 9.41 7.32
N GLY A 352 -19.17 8.55 8.12
CA GLY A 352 -19.26 7.09 8.24
C GLY A 352 -20.61 6.38 8.16
N LYS A 353 -21.43 6.73 7.19
CA LYS A 353 -22.81 6.20 7.02
C LYS A 353 -22.93 5.10 5.99
N SER A 354 -21.93 4.81 5.15
CA SER A 354 -22.03 3.68 4.23
C SER A 354 -21.44 2.42 4.86
N GLY A 355 -22.09 1.28 4.68
CA GLY A 355 -21.55 -0.04 5.08
C GLY A 355 -20.17 -0.30 4.50
N TRP A 356 -19.89 0.29 3.33
CA TRP A 356 -18.61 0.29 2.65
C TRP A 356 -17.50 1.03 3.42
N ALA A 357 -17.77 2.23 3.92
CA ALA A 357 -16.79 2.99 4.71
C ALA A 357 -16.42 2.25 6.02
N LYS A 358 -17.40 1.60 6.66
CA LYS A 358 -17.16 0.74 7.84
C LYS A 358 -16.31 -0.48 7.51
N LEU A 359 -16.53 -1.11 6.34
CA LEU A 359 -15.71 -2.24 5.89
C LEU A 359 -14.27 -1.82 5.62
N MET A 360 -14.07 -0.69 4.95
CA MET A 360 -12.73 -0.15 4.66
C MET A 360 -12.00 0.26 5.94
N ALA A 361 -12.67 0.89 6.89
CA ALA A 361 -12.09 1.24 8.18
C ALA A 361 -11.63 0.00 8.98
N ARG A 362 -12.40 -1.11 8.91
CA ARG A 362 -11.98 -2.39 9.52
C ARG A 362 -10.79 -3.02 8.81
N ALA A 363 -10.72 -2.93 7.48
CA ALA A 363 -9.57 -3.41 6.72
C ALA A 363 -8.30 -2.61 7.04
N ASP A 364 -8.41 -1.29 7.15
CA ASP A 364 -7.32 -0.40 7.56
C ASP A 364 -6.84 -0.72 8.99
N ALA A 365 -7.77 -0.93 9.92
CA ALA A 365 -7.46 -1.32 11.29
C ALA A 365 -6.72 -2.67 11.35
N LEU A 366 -7.18 -3.66 10.62
CA LEU A 366 -6.55 -4.99 10.59
C LEU A 366 -5.13 -4.93 10.00
N ALA A 367 -4.93 -4.19 8.92
CA ALA A 367 -3.62 -4.00 8.30
C ALA A 367 -2.65 -3.29 9.27
N LEU A 368 -3.12 -2.25 9.98
CA LEU A 368 -2.35 -1.54 10.99
C LEU A 368 -1.98 -2.43 12.17
N GLN A 369 -2.94 -3.19 12.69
CA GLN A 369 -2.73 -4.08 13.82
C GLN A 369 -1.81 -5.26 13.49
N GLY A 370 -1.76 -5.72 12.23
CA GLY A 370 -0.82 -6.73 11.76
C GLY A 370 0.64 -6.29 11.90
N ASP A 371 0.97 -5.08 11.45
CA ASP A 371 2.30 -4.47 11.64
C ASP A 371 2.58 -4.18 13.13
N ALA A 372 1.60 -3.63 13.83
CA ALA A 372 1.68 -3.32 15.25
C ALA A 372 1.98 -4.54 16.12
N ALA A 373 1.38 -5.68 15.80
CA ALA A 373 1.59 -6.93 16.53
C ALA A 373 3.05 -7.39 16.47
N THR A 374 3.66 -7.36 15.30
CA THR A 374 5.09 -7.69 15.14
C THR A 374 5.99 -6.75 15.95
N ARG A 375 5.70 -5.45 15.88
CA ARG A 375 6.44 -4.43 16.64
C ARG A 375 6.29 -4.59 18.13
N ALA A 376 5.10 -4.94 18.62
CA ALA A 376 4.86 -5.22 20.03
C ALA A 376 5.68 -6.41 20.54
N VAL A 377 5.82 -7.47 19.75
CA VAL A 377 6.68 -8.61 20.07
C VAL A 377 8.14 -8.19 20.20
N VAL A 378 8.66 -7.42 19.23
CA VAL A 378 10.05 -6.93 19.27
C VAL A 378 10.29 -6.00 20.48
N TYR A 379 9.32 -5.14 20.79
CA TYR A 379 9.39 -4.24 21.94
C TYR A 379 9.44 -4.99 23.25
N LYS A 380 8.50 -5.91 23.48
CA LYS A 380 8.43 -6.74 24.71
C LYS A 380 9.70 -7.58 24.89
N ASP A 381 10.12 -8.30 23.85
CA ASP A 381 11.36 -9.09 23.86
C ASP A 381 12.61 -8.25 24.19
N SER A 382 12.62 -6.99 23.73
CA SER A 382 13.73 -6.07 24.04
C SER A 382 13.73 -5.64 25.51
N LEU A 383 12.56 -5.38 26.08
CA LEU A 383 12.42 -5.06 27.50
C LEU A 383 12.75 -6.27 28.38
N ASP A 384 12.29 -7.47 28.01
CA ASP A 384 12.59 -8.73 28.72
C ASP A 384 14.09 -9.04 28.75
N LYS A 385 14.84 -8.58 27.74
CA LYS A 385 16.31 -8.63 27.68
C LYS A 385 17.00 -7.53 28.48
N GLY A 386 16.26 -6.71 29.22
CA GLY A 386 16.78 -5.64 30.06
C GLY A 386 17.23 -4.39 29.30
N MET A 387 16.77 -4.20 28.07
CA MET A 387 17.03 -2.95 27.35
C MET A 387 16.26 -1.79 27.97
N SER A 388 16.81 -0.58 27.90
CA SER A 388 16.07 0.61 28.24
C SER A 388 14.88 0.80 27.31
N GLU A 389 13.82 1.46 27.78
CA GLU A 389 12.63 1.73 26.98
C GLU A 389 12.95 2.42 25.65
N GLN A 390 13.89 3.36 25.66
CA GLN A 390 14.33 4.06 24.46
C GLN A 390 15.03 3.12 23.48
N ALA A 391 15.92 2.25 23.95
CA ALA A 391 16.61 1.26 23.12
C ALA A 391 15.61 0.25 22.53
N ALA A 392 14.62 -0.17 23.33
CA ALA A 392 13.56 -1.06 22.89
C ALA A 392 12.69 -0.40 21.79
N LEU A 393 12.33 0.88 21.95
CA LEU A 393 11.58 1.65 20.95
C LEU A 393 12.39 1.83 19.65
N LEU A 394 13.67 2.18 19.75
CA LEU A 394 14.54 2.29 18.57
C LEU A 394 14.63 0.97 17.81
N ARG A 395 14.82 -0.14 18.52
CA ARG A 395 14.87 -1.48 17.92
C ARG A 395 13.55 -1.85 17.25
N THR A 396 12.44 -1.48 17.85
CA THR A 396 11.08 -1.68 17.29
C THR A 396 10.90 -0.88 16.00
N LEU A 397 11.34 0.38 15.98
CA LEU A 397 11.30 1.22 14.78
C LEU A 397 12.23 0.68 13.66
N GLU A 398 13.36 0.11 14.03
CA GLU A 398 14.32 -0.41 13.05
C GLU A 398 13.92 -1.75 12.44
N SER A 399 12.99 -2.49 13.05
CA SER A 399 12.51 -3.76 12.50
C SER A 399 11.91 -3.60 11.10
N MET A 400 11.15 -2.51 10.86
CA MET A 400 10.63 -2.12 9.54
C MET A 400 10.21 -0.63 9.59
N ASN A 401 11.08 0.28 9.18
CA ASN A 401 10.80 1.71 9.29
C ASN A 401 10.37 2.34 7.97
N PHE A 402 9.11 2.15 7.59
CA PHE A 402 8.54 2.81 6.40
C PHE A 402 8.39 4.34 6.54
N GLY A 403 8.59 4.89 7.72
CA GLY A 403 8.62 6.34 7.97
C GLY A 403 9.89 7.02 7.42
N ARG A 404 10.96 6.28 7.19
CA ARG A 404 12.19 6.79 6.55
C ARG A 404 11.95 6.93 5.06
N ARG A 405 11.78 8.15 4.55
CA ARG A 405 11.45 8.39 3.14
C ARG A 405 12.56 8.99 2.30
N GLY A 406 13.73 9.19 2.86
CA GLY A 406 14.83 9.89 2.22
C GLY A 406 14.58 11.41 2.10
N LEU A 407 15.66 12.18 2.07
CA LEU A 407 15.64 13.65 2.08
C LEU A 407 15.73 14.26 0.67
N SER A 408 16.21 13.47 -0.32
CA SER A 408 16.39 13.93 -1.69
C SER A 408 15.06 14.14 -2.40
N PRO A 409 14.87 15.27 -3.11
CA PRO A 409 13.69 15.49 -3.95
C PRO A 409 13.45 14.35 -4.95
N SER A 410 14.51 13.82 -5.57
CA SER A 410 14.42 12.72 -6.54
C SER A 410 13.86 11.45 -5.90
N VAL A 411 14.30 11.10 -4.68
CA VAL A 411 13.77 9.95 -3.93
C VAL A 411 12.29 10.15 -3.61
N GLN A 412 11.88 11.37 -3.30
CA GLN A 412 10.47 11.67 -3.04
C GLN A 412 9.59 11.59 -4.28
N TRP A 413 10.12 11.98 -5.45
CA TRP A 413 9.44 11.78 -6.72
C TRP A 413 9.24 10.29 -7.01
N LEU A 414 10.29 9.48 -6.83
CA LEU A 414 10.19 8.02 -6.99
C LEU A 414 9.19 7.41 -6.00
N ASN A 415 9.22 7.83 -4.73
CA ASN A 415 8.25 7.42 -3.72
C ASN A 415 6.80 7.78 -4.09
N THR A 416 6.61 8.88 -4.81
CA THR A 416 5.27 9.32 -5.24
C THR A 416 4.77 8.50 -6.43
N MET A 417 5.62 8.27 -7.43
CA MET A 417 5.24 7.66 -8.72
C MET A 417 5.29 6.13 -8.71
N ILE A 418 6.20 5.52 -7.91
CA ILE A 418 6.41 4.08 -7.85
C ILE A 418 5.77 3.53 -6.56
N PRO A 419 4.79 2.62 -6.68
CA PRO A 419 4.18 1.99 -5.51
C PRO A 419 5.22 1.19 -4.73
N PHE A 420 5.21 1.33 -3.39
CA PHE A 420 6.11 0.58 -2.49
C PHE A 420 7.61 0.81 -2.68
N PHE A 421 8.05 1.80 -3.46
CA PHE A 421 9.46 2.15 -3.63
C PHE A 421 10.19 2.24 -2.27
N ASN A 422 9.63 3.01 -1.34
CA ASN A 422 10.21 3.15 0.00
C ASN A 422 10.28 1.81 0.76
N ALA A 423 9.28 0.95 0.64
CA ALA A 423 9.27 -0.34 1.32
C ALA A 423 10.39 -1.25 0.82
N GLN A 424 10.63 -1.27 -0.48
CA GLN A 424 11.71 -2.03 -1.12
C GLN A 424 13.09 -1.49 -0.71
N ILE A 425 13.27 -0.15 -0.71
CA ILE A 425 14.52 0.46 -0.21
C ILE A 425 14.76 0.16 1.26
N GLN A 426 13.71 0.21 2.10
CA GLN A 426 13.86 -0.11 3.53
C GLN A 426 14.17 -1.59 3.76
N GLY A 427 13.64 -2.51 2.95
CA GLY A 427 14.03 -3.93 2.99
C GLY A 427 15.51 -4.13 2.70
N LEU A 428 16.04 -3.50 1.65
CA LEU A 428 17.46 -3.50 1.33
C LEU A 428 18.32 -2.82 2.41
N ASP A 429 17.84 -1.73 3.02
CA ASP A 429 18.53 -1.03 4.11
C ASP A 429 18.62 -1.90 5.37
N VAL A 430 17.60 -2.69 5.70
CA VAL A 430 17.65 -3.66 6.80
C VAL A 430 18.78 -4.67 6.58
N LEU A 431 18.91 -5.22 5.37
CA LEU A 431 20.02 -6.10 5.02
C LEU A 431 21.36 -5.41 5.13
N TYR A 432 21.50 -4.23 4.54
CA TYR A 432 22.75 -3.46 4.58
C TYR A 432 23.20 -3.20 6.02
N ARG A 433 22.29 -2.75 6.87
CA ARG A 433 22.57 -2.48 8.29
C ARG A 433 22.88 -3.74 9.09
N ALA A 434 22.25 -4.86 8.79
CA ALA A 434 22.58 -6.13 9.41
C ALA A 434 24.01 -6.58 9.11
N PHE A 435 24.54 -6.26 7.92
CA PHE A 435 25.91 -6.60 7.53
C PHE A 435 26.95 -5.51 7.84
N LYS A 436 26.58 -4.22 7.82
CA LYS A 436 27.52 -3.10 7.91
C LYS A 436 27.07 -1.97 8.85
N GLY A 437 26.10 -2.22 9.73
CA GLY A 437 25.44 -1.16 10.50
C GLY A 437 26.31 -0.39 11.48
N ASP A 438 25.76 0.74 11.98
CA ASP A 438 26.42 1.70 12.87
C ASP A 438 26.41 1.31 14.36
N MET A 439 26.10 0.06 14.68
CA MET A 439 26.10 -0.47 16.06
C MET A 439 27.52 -0.82 16.51
N PRO A 440 27.79 -0.84 17.84
CA PRO A 440 29.04 -1.36 18.35
C PRO A 440 29.34 -2.76 17.78
N TYR A 441 30.56 -2.99 17.34
CA TYR A 441 30.96 -4.20 16.62
C TYR A 441 30.54 -5.50 17.33
N SER A 442 30.60 -5.53 18.65
CA SER A 442 30.21 -6.69 19.46
C SER A 442 28.71 -7.03 19.39
N GLU A 443 27.84 -6.01 19.34
CA GLU A 443 26.40 -6.23 19.21
C GLU A 443 26.01 -6.60 17.78
N GLN A 444 26.63 -5.97 16.81
CA GLN A 444 26.46 -6.27 15.40
C GLN A 444 26.88 -7.71 15.07
N LEU A 445 27.98 -8.19 15.67
CA LEU A 445 28.44 -9.56 15.49
C LEU A 445 27.37 -10.58 16.01
N LYS A 446 26.82 -10.35 17.20
CA LYS A 446 25.78 -11.21 17.79
C LYS A 446 24.50 -11.26 16.94
N ILE A 447 24.05 -10.11 16.40
CA ILE A 447 22.88 -10.06 15.52
C ILE A 447 23.18 -10.83 14.22
N ARG A 448 24.35 -10.65 13.65
CA ARG A 448 24.78 -11.36 12.44
C ARG A 448 24.88 -12.87 12.65
N GLU A 449 25.47 -13.33 13.74
CA GLU A 449 25.55 -14.76 14.11
C GLU A 449 24.14 -15.36 14.24
N LYS A 450 23.23 -14.70 14.96
CA LYS A 450 21.85 -15.16 15.08
C LYS A 450 21.14 -15.18 13.72
N MET A 451 21.32 -14.16 12.90
CA MET A 451 20.71 -14.10 11.56
C MET A 451 21.19 -15.24 10.67
N VAL A 452 22.50 -15.50 10.64
CA VAL A 452 23.08 -16.61 9.85
C VAL A 452 22.61 -17.95 10.39
N ALA A 453 22.66 -18.16 11.70
CA ALA A 453 22.22 -19.43 12.31
C ALA A 453 20.74 -19.72 12.01
N ARG A 454 19.87 -18.72 12.19
CA ARG A 454 18.43 -18.85 11.88
C ARG A 454 18.16 -18.98 10.39
N GLY A 455 18.94 -18.29 9.55
CA GLY A 455 18.88 -18.46 8.10
C GLY A 455 19.23 -19.88 7.67
N LEU A 456 20.29 -20.46 8.24
CA LEU A 456 20.68 -21.86 7.97
C LEU A 456 19.64 -22.85 8.47
N MET A 457 19.00 -22.61 9.62
CA MET A 457 17.86 -23.41 10.09
C MET A 457 16.69 -23.35 9.12
N LEU A 458 16.38 -22.15 8.61
CA LEU A 458 15.35 -21.95 7.60
C LEU A 458 15.69 -22.68 6.29
N ALA A 459 16.95 -22.61 5.84
CA ALA A 459 17.42 -23.32 4.66
C ALA A 459 17.32 -24.82 4.80
N ALA A 460 17.74 -25.37 5.94
CA ALA A 460 17.62 -26.80 6.22
C ALA A 460 16.16 -27.28 6.24
N GLY A 461 15.26 -26.50 6.89
CA GLY A 461 13.82 -26.73 6.86
C GLY A 461 13.24 -26.67 5.45
N THR A 462 13.75 -25.75 4.63
CA THR A 462 13.32 -25.61 3.22
C THR A 462 13.76 -26.81 2.37
N LEU A 463 14.95 -27.34 2.57
CA LEU A 463 15.37 -28.56 1.84
C LEU A 463 14.47 -29.75 2.18
N ALA A 464 14.11 -29.93 3.45
CA ALA A 464 13.16 -30.97 3.87
C ALA A 464 11.76 -30.72 3.24
N TYR A 465 11.29 -29.48 3.27
CA TYR A 465 10.05 -29.09 2.62
C TYR A 465 10.08 -29.38 1.11
N ALA A 466 11.14 -28.98 0.41
CA ALA A 466 11.28 -29.21 -1.02
C ALA A 466 11.21 -30.71 -1.36
N ALA A 467 11.87 -31.56 -0.55
CA ALA A 467 11.80 -33.00 -0.70
C ALA A 467 10.36 -33.55 -0.53
N MET A 468 9.61 -33.03 0.46
CA MET A 468 8.22 -33.46 0.69
C MET A 468 7.26 -33.00 -0.43
N MET A 469 7.53 -31.86 -1.06
CA MET A 469 6.64 -31.27 -2.07
C MET A 469 6.86 -31.81 -3.49
N GLN A 470 7.85 -32.69 -3.70
CA GLN A 470 8.16 -33.23 -5.03
C GLN A 470 7.00 -33.95 -5.70
N ASP A 471 6.13 -34.63 -4.92
CA ASP A 471 4.97 -35.33 -5.43
C ASP A 471 3.68 -34.52 -5.40
N ASP A 472 3.72 -33.31 -4.85
CA ASP A 472 2.54 -32.46 -4.72
C ASP A 472 2.13 -31.82 -6.06
N GLU A 473 0.86 -31.99 -6.44
CA GLU A 473 0.33 -31.52 -7.72
C GLU A 473 0.25 -29.99 -7.80
N ALA A 474 -0.12 -29.30 -6.71
CA ALA A 474 -0.18 -27.82 -6.69
C ALA A 474 1.22 -27.24 -6.83
N TYR A 475 2.22 -27.85 -6.19
CA TYR A 475 3.61 -27.46 -6.28
C TYR A 475 4.17 -27.69 -7.69
N LYS A 476 3.95 -28.86 -8.30
CA LYS A 476 4.40 -29.17 -9.67
C LYS A 476 3.82 -28.24 -10.73
N ARG A 477 2.58 -27.77 -10.52
CA ARG A 477 1.86 -26.89 -11.47
C ARG A 477 2.14 -25.42 -11.25
N ALA A 478 2.65 -25.04 -10.09
CA ALA A 478 2.99 -23.66 -9.79
C ALA A 478 4.18 -23.19 -10.62
N LYS A 479 4.17 -21.93 -11.00
CA LYS A 479 5.30 -21.30 -11.66
C LYS A 479 6.51 -21.26 -10.72
N PRO A 480 7.76 -21.31 -11.24
CA PRO A 480 8.96 -21.29 -10.40
C PRO A 480 8.99 -20.13 -9.40
N GLU A 481 8.63 -18.92 -9.83
CA GLU A 481 8.56 -17.75 -8.96
C GLU A 481 7.50 -17.87 -7.86
N GLU A 482 6.40 -18.57 -8.09
CA GLU A 482 5.38 -18.83 -7.06
C GLU A 482 5.88 -19.87 -6.04
N ARG A 483 6.54 -20.93 -6.49
CA ARG A 483 7.14 -21.95 -5.61
C ARG A 483 8.24 -21.35 -4.75
N TYR A 484 9.18 -20.66 -5.37
CA TYR A 484 10.33 -20.08 -4.67
C TYR A 484 9.94 -18.93 -3.75
N GLY A 485 8.90 -18.15 -4.10
CA GLY A 485 8.41 -17.04 -3.31
C GLY A 485 7.47 -17.41 -2.16
N ASN A 486 7.04 -18.68 -2.04
CA ASN A 486 6.07 -19.11 -1.03
C ASN A 486 6.34 -20.54 -0.53
N TRP A 487 5.91 -20.84 0.70
CA TRP A 487 5.63 -22.20 1.14
C TRP A 487 4.17 -22.52 0.90
N PHE A 488 3.88 -23.73 0.44
CA PHE A 488 2.52 -24.24 0.26
C PHE A 488 2.16 -25.13 1.46
N VAL A 489 1.13 -24.72 2.20
CA VAL A 489 0.71 -25.41 3.42
C VAL A 489 -0.75 -25.80 3.30
N TYR A 490 -1.07 -27.08 3.43
CA TYR A 490 -2.44 -27.56 3.41
C TYR A 490 -3.14 -27.29 4.74
N VAL A 491 -4.32 -26.71 4.64
CA VAL A 491 -5.20 -26.46 5.78
C VAL A 491 -6.28 -27.53 5.78
N PRO A 492 -6.59 -28.18 6.93
CA PRO A 492 -7.63 -29.19 6.98
C PRO A 492 -8.98 -28.69 6.42
N GLY A 493 -9.57 -29.48 5.52
CA GLY A 493 -10.85 -29.11 4.86
C GLY A 493 -10.73 -28.19 3.65
N VAL A 494 -9.50 -27.84 3.21
CA VAL A 494 -9.28 -27.03 2.01
C VAL A 494 -8.38 -27.80 1.04
N ASP A 495 -8.87 -28.04 -0.17
CA ASP A 495 -8.12 -28.80 -1.19
C ASP A 495 -6.93 -28.02 -1.78
N GLU A 496 -6.98 -26.71 -1.76
CA GLU A 496 -5.93 -25.84 -2.32
C GLU A 496 -5.02 -25.34 -1.21
N PRO A 497 -3.67 -25.50 -1.32
CA PRO A 497 -2.77 -25.10 -0.25
C PRO A 497 -2.67 -23.58 -0.10
N LEU A 498 -2.53 -23.12 1.14
CA LEU A 498 -2.26 -21.76 1.53
C LEU A 498 -0.83 -21.38 1.11
N LYS A 499 -0.67 -20.24 0.46
CA LYS A 499 0.64 -19.64 0.12
C LYS A 499 1.14 -18.79 1.29
N ILE A 500 2.19 -19.24 1.93
CA ILE A 500 2.92 -18.49 2.96
C ILE A 500 4.10 -17.80 2.29
N PRO A 501 4.11 -16.45 2.18
CA PRO A 501 5.18 -15.75 1.51
C PRO A 501 6.49 -15.82 2.31
N VAL A 502 7.61 -15.83 1.59
CA VAL A 502 8.94 -15.79 2.19
C VAL A 502 9.22 -14.43 2.87
N PRO A 503 10.10 -14.40 3.90
CA PRO A 503 10.44 -13.16 4.61
C PRO A 503 11.37 -12.29 3.74
N PHE A 504 10.76 -11.44 2.91
CA PHE A 504 11.44 -10.46 2.04
C PHE A 504 12.76 -10.97 1.42
N GLU A 505 13.77 -10.14 1.31
CA GLU A 505 15.04 -10.44 0.65
C GLU A 505 15.82 -11.58 1.33
N LEU A 506 15.71 -11.71 2.66
CA LEU A 506 16.31 -12.85 3.40
C LEU A 506 15.69 -14.19 3.03
N GLY A 507 14.40 -14.18 2.69
CA GLY A 507 13.71 -15.36 2.19
C GLY A 507 14.29 -15.85 0.88
N TYR A 508 14.74 -14.95 0.00
CA TYR A 508 15.37 -15.36 -1.26
C TYR A 508 16.71 -16.07 -1.02
N LEU A 509 17.48 -15.63 -0.03
CA LEU A 509 18.76 -16.24 0.31
C LEU A 509 18.60 -17.60 1.02
N PHE A 510 17.68 -17.70 1.99
CA PHE A 510 17.59 -18.86 2.88
C PHE A 510 16.43 -19.81 2.55
N LYS A 511 15.55 -19.45 1.63
CA LYS A 511 14.47 -20.33 1.15
C LYS A 511 14.52 -20.51 -0.37
N SER A 512 14.44 -19.45 -1.14
CA SER A 512 14.27 -19.59 -2.59
C SER A 512 15.50 -20.20 -3.26
N LEU A 513 16.69 -19.75 -2.89
CA LEU A 513 17.95 -20.27 -3.45
C LEU A 513 18.21 -21.75 -3.07
N PRO A 514 18.12 -22.19 -1.79
CA PRO A 514 18.25 -23.60 -1.44
C PRO A 514 17.25 -24.49 -2.15
N GLU A 515 15.99 -24.08 -2.26
CA GLU A 515 14.95 -24.84 -2.97
C GLU A 515 15.22 -24.94 -4.47
N ALA A 516 15.63 -23.84 -5.11
CA ALA A 516 15.97 -23.84 -6.53
C ALA A 516 17.16 -24.80 -6.80
N VAL A 517 18.19 -24.77 -5.97
CA VAL A 517 19.33 -25.69 -6.05
C VAL A 517 18.87 -27.14 -5.85
N PHE A 518 18.00 -27.38 -4.86
CA PHE A 518 17.46 -28.73 -4.63
C PHE A 518 16.67 -29.24 -5.83
N ASN A 519 15.79 -28.44 -6.40
CA ASN A 519 14.96 -28.83 -7.53
C ASN A 519 15.80 -29.12 -8.79
N VAL A 520 16.86 -28.37 -9.03
CA VAL A 520 17.79 -28.62 -10.15
C VAL A 520 18.60 -29.89 -9.91
N ALA A 521 19.03 -30.13 -8.66
CA ALA A 521 19.88 -31.28 -8.34
C ALA A 521 19.13 -32.61 -8.23
N PHE A 522 17.88 -32.60 -7.74
CA PHE A 522 17.14 -33.79 -7.32
C PHE A 522 15.74 -33.96 -7.93
N ALA A 523 15.20 -32.94 -8.59
CA ALA A 523 13.84 -32.94 -9.11
C ALA A 523 13.73 -32.71 -10.63
N ASP A 524 14.81 -32.96 -11.37
CA ASP A 524 14.89 -32.79 -12.84
C ASP A 524 14.45 -31.40 -13.36
N GLU A 525 14.47 -30.36 -12.53
CA GLU A 525 14.19 -29.02 -12.96
C GLU A 525 15.37 -28.46 -13.77
N LYS A 526 15.10 -27.91 -14.96
CA LYS A 526 16.15 -27.30 -15.79
C LYS A 526 16.73 -26.06 -15.08
N ALA A 527 18.05 -25.98 -14.98
CA ALA A 527 18.74 -24.84 -14.36
C ALA A 527 18.28 -23.47 -14.96
N LYS A 528 18.02 -23.42 -16.27
CA LYS A 528 17.48 -22.24 -16.94
C LYS A 528 16.12 -21.81 -16.36
N THR A 529 15.24 -22.75 -16.07
CA THR A 529 13.90 -22.51 -15.48
C THR A 529 14.04 -21.99 -14.05
N ALA A 530 14.88 -22.61 -13.25
CA ALA A 530 15.15 -22.17 -11.87
C ALA A 530 15.75 -20.76 -11.82
N ILE A 531 16.73 -20.46 -12.67
CA ILE A 531 17.33 -19.14 -12.79
C ILE A 531 16.28 -18.10 -13.22
N ALA A 532 15.45 -18.41 -14.23
CA ALA A 532 14.39 -17.51 -14.66
C ALA A 532 13.39 -17.18 -13.54
N GLY A 533 12.98 -18.19 -12.74
CA GLY A 533 12.13 -17.99 -11.58
C GLY A 533 12.78 -17.10 -10.50
N MET A 534 14.06 -17.32 -10.23
CA MET A 534 14.82 -16.50 -9.28
C MET A 534 14.98 -15.05 -9.76
N LEU A 535 15.27 -14.84 -11.04
CA LEU A 535 15.36 -13.49 -11.63
C LEU A 535 14.02 -12.77 -11.56
N THR A 536 12.91 -13.47 -11.81
CA THR A 536 11.56 -12.90 -11.68
C THR A 536 11.27 -12.46 -10.25
N LEU A 537 11.68 -13.22 -9.23
CA LEU A 537 11.53 -12.84 -7.82
C LEU A 537 12.37 -11.60 -7.46
N LEU A 538 13.62 -11.55 -7.95
CA LEU A 538 14.50 -10.41 -7.71
C LEU A 538 13.95 -9.13 -8.39
N ASP A 539 13.39 -9.27 -9.59
CA ASP A 539 12.75 -8.14 -10.28
C ASP A 539 11.50 -7.62 -9.56
N GLN A 540 10.72 -8.50 -8.92
CA GLN A 540 9.60 -8.10 -8.08
C GLN A 540 10.03 -7.24 -6.87
N SER A 541 11.25 -7.42 -6.37
CA SER A 541 11.85 -6.65 -5.27
C SER A 541 12.66 -5.44 -5.77
N ASN A 542 12.74 -5.22 -7.08
CA ASN A 542 13.46 -4.09 -7.66
C ASN A 542 12.70 -2.78 -7.36
N PRO A 543 13.31 -1.82 -6.64
CA PRO A 543 12.68 -0.54 -6.36
C PRO A 543 12.52 0.35 -7.61
N PHE A 544 13.33 0.14 -8.64
CA PHE A 544 13.33 0.96 -9.86
C PHE A 544 12.36 0.40 -10.92
N GLN A 545 11.09 0.32 -10.57
CA GLN A 545 10.03 -0.10 -11.48
C GLN A 545 9.49 1.10 -12.27
N LEU A 546 8.76 0.81 -13.36
CA LEU A 546 8.02 1.87 -14.06
C LEU A 546 6.96 2.49 -13.15
N PRO A 547 6.72 3.82 -13.28
CA PRO A 547 5.62 4.47 -12.58
C PRO A 547 4.28 3.76 -12.79
N ALA A 548 3.48 3.66 -11.73
CA ALA A 548 2.18 2.97 -11.79
C ALA A 548 1.22 3.56 -12.83
N ALA A 549 1.38 4.84 -13.18
CA ALA A 549 0.58 5.48 -14.21
C ALA A 549 0.84 4.89 -15.61
N ILE A 550 2.06 4.42 -15.87
CA ILE A 550 2.53 4.01 -17.21
C ILE A 550 2.58 2.49 -17.32
N LYS A 551 2.98 1.79 -16.24
CA LYS A 551 3.25 0.35 -16.26
C LYS A 551 2.13 -0.50 -16.88
N PRO A 552 0.85 -0.43 -16.42
CA PRO A 552 -0.21 -1.28 -16.95
C PRO A 552 -0.50 -1.03 -18.46
N VAL A 553 -0.42 0.23 -18.87
CA VAL A 553 -0.63 0.59 -20.30
C VAL A 553 0.50 0.06 -21.18
N THR A 554 1.75 0.18 -20.71
CA THR A 554 2.92 -0.34 -21.42
C THR A 554 2.86 -1.86 -21.53
N GLU A 555 2.46 -2.56 -20.48
CA GLU A 555 2.28 -4.01 -20.48
C GLU A 555 1.23 -4.45 -21.51
N VAL A 556 0.08 -3.77 -21.55
CA VAL A 556 -0.97 -4.04 -22.56
C VAL A 556 -0.48 -3.77 -23.98
N TYR A 557 0.22 -2.65 -24.17
CA TYR A 557 0.80 -2.30 -25.48
C TYR A 557 1.82 -3.32 -25.98
N LEU A 558 2.69 -3.81 -25.08
CA LEU A 558 3.68 -4.84 -25.40
C LEU A 558 3.06 -6.25 -25.45
N GLY A 559 1.83 -6.45 -24.98
CA GLY A 559 1.18 -7.75 -24.85
C GLY A 559 1.83 -8.66 -23.81
N LYS A 560 2.71 -8.12 -22.96
CA LYS A 560 3.49 -8.87 -21.95
C LYS A 560 3.52 -8.14 -20.63
N SER A 561 3.32 -8.90 -19.55
CA SER A 561 3.58 -8.42 -18.22
C SER A 561 5.09 -8.30 -17.98
N PHE A 562 5.52 -7.28 -17.24
CA PHE A 562 6.91 -7.16 -16.78
C PHE A 562 7.35 -8.33 -15.88
N PHE A 563 6.41 -9.13 -15.40
CA PHE A 563 6.68 -10.39 -14.69
C PHE A 563 6.88 -11.59 -15.64
N GLY A 564 7.08 -11.34 -16.94
CA GLY A 564 7.52 -12.33 -17.92
C GLY A 564 6.39 -13.15 -18.59
N GLY A 565 5.12 -12.94 -18.20
CA GLY A 565 3.98 -13.67 -18.79
C GLY A 565 3.30 -12.89 -19.90
N ASP A 566 2.84 -13.57 -20.95
CA ASP A 566 1.96 -12.98 -21.96
C ASP A 566 0.61 -12.63 -21.32
N ILE A 567 0.09 -11.42 -21.60
CA ILE A 567 -1.22 -10.98 -21.14
C ILE A 567 -2.31 -11.83 -21.80
N GLU A 568 -2.20 -12.03 -23.10
CA GLU A 568 -3.05 -12.89 -23.90
C GLU A 568 -2.22 -14.04 -24.45
N SER A 569 -2.68 -15.26 -24.28
CA SER A 569 -2.04 -16.42 -24.89
C SER A 569 -2.13 -16.32 -26.43
N ALA A 570 -1.23 -16.98 -27.10
CA ALA A 570 -1.22 -17.01 -28.55
C ALA A 570 -2.51 -17.59 -29.16
N ARG A 571 -3.24 -18.44 -28.40
CA ARG A 571 -4.57 -18.92 -28.77
C ARG A 571 -5.62 -17.80 -28.68
N GLU A 572 -5.59 -17.01 -27.61
CA GLU A 572 -6.52 -15.92 -27.41
C GLU A 572 -6.33 -14.83 -28.48
N LYS A 573 -5.09 -14.55 -28.88
CA LYS A 573 -4.75 -13.59 -29.95
C LYS A 573 -5.32 -13.96 -31.32
N LYS A 574 -5.69 -15.23 -31.56
CA LYS A 574 -6.35 -15.67 -32.80
C LYS A 574 -7.86 -15.40 -32.83
N MET A 575 -8.46 -15.02 -31.71
CA MET A 575 -9.88 -14.67 -31.61
C MET A 575 -10.06 -13.16 -31.84
N LEU A 576 -11.26 -12.72 -32.18
CA LEU A 576 -11.58 -11.28 -32.17
C LEU A 576 -11.36 -10.69 -30.78
N ALA A 577 -10.86 -9.48 -30.67
CA ALA A 577 -10.58 -8.84 -29.39
C ALA A 577 -11.81 -8.83 -28.46
N SER A 578 -13.01 -8.64 -28.98
CA SER A 578 -14.29 -8.71 -28.25
C SER A 578 -14.60 -10.09 -27.66
N GLU A 579 -13.99 -11.17 -28.17
CA GLU A 579 -14.24 -12.55 -27.75
C GLU A 579 -13.09 -13.09 -26.86
N ARG A 580 -12.04 -12.31 -26.62
CA ARG A 580 -10.89 -12.68 -25.78
C ARG A 580 -11.22 -12.47 -24.32
N TYR A 581 -11.73 -13.50 -23.66
CA TYR A 581 -11.99 -13.52 -22.21
C TYR A 581 -11.76 -14.90 -21.61
N ARG A 582 -11.53 -14.95 -20.31
CA ARG A 582 -11.34 -16.15 -19.49
C ARG A 582 -12.49 -16.29 -18.51
N ASP A 583 -12.64 -17.47 -17.92
CA ASP A 583 -13.62 -17.69 -16.84
C ASP A 583 -13.44 -16.74 -15.64
N THR A 584 -12.22 -16.23 -15.45
CA THR A 584 -11.86 -15.29 -14.38
C THR A 584 -12.01 -13.81 -14.78
N THR A 585 -12.30 -13.54 -16.06
CA THR A 585 -12.48 -12.17 -16.56
C THR A 585 -13.79 -11.59 -16.01
N THR A 586 -13.72 -10.38 -15.47
CA THR A 586 -14.87 -9.70 -14.89
C THR A 586 -15.93 -9.38 -15.95
N GLU A 587 -17.20 -9.39 -15.57
CA GLU A 587 -18.29 -9.06 -16.51
C GLU A 587 -18.19 -7.63 -17.02
N VAL A 588 -17.73 -6.70 -16.18
CA VAL A 588 -17.45 -5.32 -16.58
C VAL A 588 -16.40 -5.29 -17.70
N ALA A 589 -15.30 -6.05 -17.56
CA ALA A 589 -14.29 -6.13 -18.59
C ALA A 589 -14.81 -6.79 -19.87
N LYS A 590 -15.66 -7.82 -19.76
CA LYS A 590 -16.31 -8.44 -20.94
C LYS A 590 -17.22 -7.46 -21.66
N LEU A 591 -18.02 -6.68 -20.93
CA LEU A 591 -18.91 -5.67 -21.51
C LEU A 591 -18.09 -4.57 -22.22
N LEU A 592 -17.07 -4.06 -21.55
CA LEU A 592 -16.16 -3.05 -22.14
C LEU A 592 -15.40 -3.65 -23.32
N GLY A 593 -14.91 -4.88 -23.24
CA GLY A 593 -14.21 -5.56 -24.33
C GLY A 593 -15.09 -5.76 -25.56
N LYS A 594 -16.39 -6.08 -25.39
CA LYS A 594 -17.36 -6.09 -26.50
C LYS A 594 -17.53 -4.70 -27.12
N ALA A 595 -17.54 -3.65 -26.31
CA ALA A 595 -17.67 -2.28 -26.80
C ALA A 595 -16.41 -1.76 -27.50
N THR A 596 -15.23 -2.11 -27.01
CA THR A 596 -13.94 -1.57 -27.50
C THR A 596 -13.19 -2.52 -28.43
N GLY A 597 -13.49 -3.81 -28.45
CA GLY A 597 -12.80 -4.83 -29.23
C GLY A 597 -13.62 -5.40 -30.39
N GLY A 598 -14.74 -4.77 -30.75
CA GLY A 598 -15.61 -5.22 -31.84
C GLY A 598 -15.02 -4.92 -33.23
N GLN A 599 -15.49 -5.68 -34.27
CA GLN A 599 -15.07 -5.51 -35.67
C GLN A 599 -15.19 -4.05 -36.15
N TRP A 600 -16.19 -3.32 -35.65
CA TRP A 600 -16.43 -1.92 -35.99
C TRP A 600 -15.25 -0.98 -35.65
N ILE A 601 -14.50 -1.26 -34.55
CA ILE A 601 -13.29 -0.48 -34.22
C ILE A 601 -12.18 -0.78 -35.26
N HIS A 602 -11.99 -2.05 -35.60
CA HIS A 602 -11.03 -2.43 -36.61
C HIS A 602 -11.35 -1.74 -37.94
N ASP A 603 -12.62 -1.75 -38.33
CA ASP A 603 -13.09 -1.14 -39.61
C ASP A 603 -12.91 0.39 -39.59
N LEU A 604 -13.04 1.01 -38.39
CA LEU A 604 -12.91 2.46 -38.24
C LEU A 604 -11.45 2.94 -38.11
N THR A 605 -10.59 2.19 -37.40
CA THR A 605 -9.24 2.64 -37.00
C THR A 605 -8.10 1.87 -37.64
N GLY A 606 -8.39 0.72 -38.25
CA GLY A 606 -7.37 -0.21 -38.77
C GLY A 606 -6.62 -0.98 -37.65
N HIS A 607 -7.00 -0.80 -36.39
CA HIS A 607 -6.38 -1.45 -35.24
C HIS A 607 -7.36 -2.33 -34.49
N GLU A 608 -6.87 -3.43 -33.92
CA GLU A 608 -7.65 -4.21 -32.95
C GLU A 608 -7.90 -3.37 -31.69
N GLY A 609 -9.14 -3.35 -31.21
CA GLY A 609 -9.49 -2.68 -29.95
C GLY A 609 -8.99 -3.44 -28.72
N LEU A 610 -9.30 -2.93 -27.54
CA LEU A 610 -8.92 -3.58 -26.28
C LEU A 610 -9.80 -4.81 -26.02
N SER A 611 -9.15 -5.94 -25.72
CA SER A 611 -9.84 -7.15 -25.29
C SER A 611 -10.29 -7.06 -23.82
N ALA A 612 -11.24 -7.91 -23.43
CA ALA A 612 -11.66 -8.03 -22.04
C ALA A 612 -10.51 -8.46 -21.11
N ILE A 613 -9.56 -9.27 -21.60
CA ILE A 613 -8.36 -9.68 -20.85
C ILE A 613 -7.45 -8.47 -20.60
N SER A 614 -7.22 -7.65 -21.64
CA SER A 614 -6.42 -6.42 -21.53
C SER A 614 -7.05 -5.41 -20.57
N ILE A 615 -8.37 -5.27 -20.61
CA ILE A 615 -9.13 -4.39 -19.69
C ILE A 615 -9.02 -4.88 -18.24
N ASP A 616 -9.19 -6.19 -17.98
CA ASP A 616 -8.97 -6.77 -16.64
C ASP A 616 -7.52 -6.57 -16.16
N HIS A 617 -6.55 -6.65 -17.08
CA HIS A 617 -5.15 -6.37 -16.77
C HIS A 617 -4.96 -4.91 -16.34
N LEU A 618 -5.59 -3.95 -17.02
CA LEU A 618 -5.58 -2.54 -16.63
C LEU A 618 -6.25 -2.32 -15.27
N ILE A 619 -7.43 -2.90 -15.05
CA ILE A 619 -8.14 -2.83 -13.75
C ILE A 619 -7.21 -3.36 -12.64
N ARG A 620 -6.62 -4.54 -12.82
CA ARG A 620 -5.69 -5.14 -11.86
C ARG A 620 -4.44 -4.30 -11.67
N GLY A 621 -3.89 -3.74 -12.72
CA GLY A 621 -2.67 -2.93 -12.70
C GLY A 621 -2.84 -1.63 -11.89
N TYR A 622 -4.02 -1.02 -11.94
CA TYR A 622 -4.31 0.22 -11.22
C TYR A 622 -4.93 0.03 -9.84
N THR A 623 -5.62 -1.08 -9.60
CA THR A 623 -6.39 -1.31 -8.36
C THR A 623 -5.98 -2.57 -7.60
N GLY A 624 -5.04 -3.34 -8.13
CA GLY A 624 -4.63 -4.62 -7.53
C GLY A 624 -5.75 -5.65 -7.46
N GLY A 625 -5.56 -6.68 -6.66
CA GLY A 625 -6.53 -7.76 -6.50
C GLY A 625 -7.84 -7.32 -5.82
N LEU A 626 -7.79 -6.32 -4.95
CA LEU A 626 -8.99 -5.79 -4.28
C LEU A 626 -9.94 -5.13 -5.29
N GLY A 627 -9.43 -4.33 -6.23
CA GLY A 627 -10.27 -3.70 -7.24
C GLY A 627 -10.95 -4.72 -8.14
N VAL A 628 -10.23 -5.76 -8.56
CA VAL A 628 -10.82 -6.89 -9.32
C VAL A 628 -11.91 -7.59 -8.50
N ALA A 629 -11.66 -7.87 -7.22
CA ALA A 629 -12.65 -8.49 -6.33
C ALA A 629 -13.93 -7.65 -6.18
N LEU A 630 -13.79 -6.32 -6.11
CA LEU A 630 -14.92 -5.39 -6.05
C LEU A 630 -15.73 -5.37 -7.35
N VAL A 631 -15.04 -5.37 -8.49
CA VAL A 631 -15.71 -5.47 -9.79
C VAL A 631 -16.42 -6.82 -9.93
N GLN A 632 -15.83 -7.90 -9.42
CA GLN A 632 -16.48 -9.23 -9.39
C GLN A 632 -17.76 -9.27 -8.54
N LEU A 633 -17.85 -8.48 -7.47
CA LEU A 633 -19.09 -8.36 -6.68
C LEU A 633 -20.24 -7.72 -7.48
N ALA A 634 -19.94 -6.94 -8.52
CA ALA A 634 -20.96 -6.39 -9.41
C ALA A 634 -21.43 -7.39 -10.49
N ASN A 635 -20.72 -8.52 -10.67
CA ASN A 635 -21.07 -9.51 -11.69
C ASN A 635 -22.51 -10.05 -11.59
N PRO A 636 -23.10 -10.36 -10.40
CA PRO A 636 -24.47 -10.81 -10.30
C PRO A 636 -25.50 -9.78 -10.78
N LEU A 637 -25.20 -8.49 -10.66
CA LEU A 637 -26.07 -7.40 -11.10
C LEU A 637 -26.05 -7.22 -12.63
N LEU A 638 -24.96 -7.64 -13.28
CA LEU A 638 -24.73 -7.50 -14.71
C LEU A 638 -25.10 -8.77 -15.49
N ASN A 639 -25.15 -9.94 -14.82
CA ASN A 639 -25.47 -11.23 -15.41
C ASN A 639 -26.97 -11.50 -15.41
N SER A 640 -27.75 -10.72 -16.15
CA SER A 640 -29.22 -10.98 -16.34
C SER A 640 -29.54 -12.08 -17.36
N GLU A 641 -28.52 -12.67 -18.01
CA GLU A 641 -28.75 -13.55 -19.17
C GLU A 641 -28.60 -15.07 -18.91
N LEU A 642 -28.29 -15.54 -17.69
CA LEU A 642 -28.20 -16.96 -17.41
C LEU A 642 -29.50 -17.45 -16.75
N PRO A 643 -30.17 -18.47 -17.32
CA PRO A 643 -31.31 -19.08 -16.66
C PRO A 643 -30.92 -19.57 -15.26
N ALA A 644 -31.75 -19.27 -14.27
CA ALA A 644 -31.51 -19.61 -12.87
C ALA A 644 -31.48 -21.14 -12.58
N GLU A 645 -31.73 -21.97 -13.57
CA GLU A 645 -31.91 -23.43 -13.42
C GLU A 645 -30.69 -24.29 -13.64
N VAL A 646 -29.55 -23.73 -14.12
CA VAL A 646 -28.34 -24.54 -14.38
C VAL A 646 -27.45 -24.53 -13.16
N ALA A 647 -27.25 -25.66 -12.50
CA ALA A 647 -26.31 -25.84 -11.42
C ALA A 647 -24.90 -25.44 -11.88
N LYS A 648 -24.28 -24.47 -11.18
CA LYS A 648 -22.91 -24.04 -11.50
C LYS A 648 -21.89 -24.96 -10.79
N PRO A 649 -20.72 -25.20 -11.40
CA PRO A 649 -19.62 -25.88 -10.69
C PRO A 649 -19.23 -25.08 -9.45
N SER A 650 -18.68 -25.77 -8.44
CA SER A 650 -18.12 -25.10 -7.24
C SER A 650 -16.99 -24.16 -7.65
N THR A 651 -16.92 -23.01 -6.99
CA THR A 651 -15.84 -22.06 -7.23
C THR A 651 -14.68 -22.39 -6.29
N PRO A 652 -13.50 -22.83 -6.82
CA PRO A 652 -12.32 -23.06 -5.99
C PRO A 652 -11.99 -21.85 -5.12
N ILE A 653 -11.42 -22.07 -3.95
CA ILE A 653 -11.09 -21.00 -3.01
C ILE A 653 -10.08 -20.00 -3.60
N SER A 654 -9.17 -20.46 -4.44
CA SER A 654 -8.20 -19.61 -5.17
C SER A 654 -8.85 -18.64 -6.16
N LYS A 655 -10.10 -18.86 -6.54
CA LYS A 655 -10.89 -17.97 -7.40
C LYS A 655 -11.86 -17.08 -6.64
N GLN A 656 -11.98 -17.24 -5.33
CA GLN A 656 -12.89 -16.41 -4.54
C GLN A 656 -12.37 -14.98 -4.39
N PRO A 657 -13.28 -13.98 -4.43
CA PRO A 657 -12.91 -12.60 -4.17
C PRO A 657 -12.23 -12.46 -2.80
N PHE A 658 -11.32 -11.52 -2.68
CA PHE A 658 -10.57 -11.12 -1.47
C PHE A 658 -9.57 -12.15 -0.94
N ILE A 659 -9.90 -13.43 -0.87
CA ILE A 659 -9.05 -14.45 -0.25
C ILE A 659 -8.36 -15.37 -1.26
N GLY A 660 -8.84 -15.44 -2.50
CA GLY A 660 -8.32 -16.36 -3.50
C GLY A 660 -6.81 -16.22 -3.75
N GLY A 661 -6.28 -15.01 -3.66
CA GLY A 661 -4.84 -14.77 -3.80
C GLY A 661 -3.96 -15.42 -2.70
N LEU A 662 -4.56 -15.87 -1.59
CA LEU A 662 -3.85 -16.60 -0.53
C LEU A 662 -3.62 -18.08 -0.86
N PHE A 663 -4.37 -18.65 -1.79
CA PHE A 663 -4.33 -20.06 -2.10
C PHE A 663 -3.68 -20.34 -3.44
N GLN A 664 -3.02 -21.49 -3.57
CA GLN A 664 -2.43 -21.96 -4.81
C GLN A 664 -3.44 -22.84 -5.54
N PRO A 665 -3.84 -22.48 -6.78
CA PRO A 665 -4.75 -23.32 -7.52
C PRO A 665 -4.12 -24.67 -7.85
N VAL A 666 -4.80 -25.75 -7.46
CA VAL A 666 -4.42 -27.13 -7.85
C VAL A 666 -4.72 -27.36 -9.33
N GLN A 667 -5.76 -26.70 -9.86
CA GLN A 667 -6.14 -26.74 -11.27
C GLN A 667 -5.53 -25.55 -12.03
N GLY A 668 -4.20 -25.43 -12.01
CA GLY A 668 -3.50 -24.34 -12.72
C GLY A 668 -3.40 -24.61 -14.24
N ARG A 669 -3.52 -23.56 -15.06
CA ARG A 669 -3.36 -23.65 -16.52
C ARG A 669 -1.91 -23.57 -16.99
N GLY A 670 -0.95 -23.31 -16.11
CA GLY A 670 0.44 -23.04 -16.48
C GLY A 670 1.07 -24.14 -17.38
N THR A 671 0.86 -25.41 -17.06
CA THR A 671 1.34 -26.51 -17.89
C THR A 671 0.61 -26.58 -19.25
N LEU A 672 -0.70 -26.34 -19.27
CA LEU A 672 -1.48 -26.31 -20.52
C LEU A 672 -1.07 -25.15 -21.41
N ASP A 673 -0.92 -23.96 -20.84
CA ASP A 673 -0.50 -22.76 -21.58
C ASP A 673 0.90 -22.95 -22.15
N ALA A 674 1.84 -23.47 -21.38
CA ALA A 674 3.19 -23.81 -21.85
C ALA A 674 3.19 -24.85 -22.98
N ALA A 675 2.34 -25.88 -22.89
CA ALA A 675 2.19 -26.86 -23.97
C ALA A 675 1.57 -26.23 -25.22
N TYR A 676 0.59 -25.34 -25.10
CA TYR A 676 0.04 -24.61 -26.25
C TYR A 676 1.05 -23.68 -26.87
N ASP A 677 1.85 -22.94 -26.10
CA ASP A 677 2.91 -22.06 -26.63
C ASP A 677 3.95 -22.85 -27.39
N GLN A 678 4.33 -24.00 -26.88
CA GLN A 678 5.24 -24.93 -27.55
C GLN A 678 4.68 -25.45 -28.88
N MET A 679 3.41 -25.86 -28.88
CA MET A 679 2.72 -26.33 -30.11
C MET A 679 2.63 -25.20 -31.14
N LEU A 680 2.37 -23.97 -30.71
CA LEU A 680 2.34 -22.80 -31.60
C LEU A 680 3.72 -22.47 -32.17
N TYR A 681 4.76 -22.56 -31.36
CA TYR A 681 6.13 -22.40 -31.82
C TYR A 681 6.47 -23.42 -32.93
N ILE A 682 6.13 -24.70 -32.74
CA ILE A 682 6.28 -25.73 -33.78
C ILE A 682 5.51 -25.34 -35.05
N GLN A 683 4.28 -24.85 -34.94
CA GLN A 683 3.51 -24.40 -36.09
C GLN A 683 4.10 -23.17 -36.77
N GLN A 684 4.64 -22.22 -36.01
CA GLN A 684 5.34 -21.05 -36.55
C GLN A 684 6.58 -21.46 -37.36
N VAL A 685 7.38 -22.37 -36.81
CA VAL A 685 8.54 -22.95 -37.53
C VAL A 685 8.11 -23.56 -38.86
N LYS A 686 7.06 -24.38 -38.85
CA LYS A 686 6.48 -24.96 -40.04
C LYS A 686 6.01 -23.87 -41.05
N GLY A 687 5.26 -22.89 -40.56
CA GLY A 687 4.74 -21.79 -41.39
C GLY A 687 5.85 -20.96 -42.03
N THR A 688 6.92 -20.68 -41.28
CA THR A 688 8.11 -19.99 -41.80
C THR A 688 8.80 -20.79 -42.88
N PHE A 689 8.96 -22.10 -42.66
CA PHE A 689 9.53 -23.00 -43.69
C PHE A 689 8.67 -23.03 -44.96
N ASP A 690 7.34 -23.18 -44.82
CA ASP A 690 6.42 -23.22 -45.98
C ASP A 690 6.44 -21.89 -46.75
N ASP A 691 6.53 -20.76 -46.07
CA ASP A 691 6.62 -19.41 -46.67
C ASP A 691 7.96 -19.24 -47.45
N MET A 692 9.08 -19.71 -46.92
CA MET A 692 10.36 -19.72 -47.60
C MET A 692 10.30 -20.57 -48.90
N ILE A 693 9.66 -21.74 -48.83
CA ILE A 693 9.45 -22.58 -50.02
C ILE A 693 8.56 -21.89 -51.05
N ALA A 694 7.47 -21.28 -50.61
CA ALA A 694 6.54 -20.56 -51.49
C ALA A 694 7.21 -19.36 -52.20
N LYS A 695 8.15 -18.69 -51.52
CA LYS A 695 8.96 -17.60 -52.07
C LYS A 695 10.16 -18.05 -52.89
N GLY A 696 10.36 -19.37 -53.10
CA GLY A 696 11.44 -19.92 -53.89
C GLY A 696 12.83 -19.92 -53.23
N GLN A 697 12.90 -19.60 -51.95
CA GLN A 697 14.13 -19.51 -51.13
C GLN A 697 14.60 -20.91 -50.67
N LYS A 698 14.90 -21.80 -51.63
CA LYS A 698 15.17 -23.22 -51.33
C LYS A 698 16.42 -23.46 -50.50
N ALA A 699 17.47 -22.66 -50.65
CA ALA A 699 18.71 -22.81 -49.90
C ALA A 699 18.53 -22.40 -48.44
N GLU A 700 17.89 -21.26 -48.21
CA GLU A 700 17.56 -20.74 -46.87
C GLU A 700 16.57 -21.67 -46.17
N ALA A 701 15.55 -22.19 -46.86
CA ALA A 701 14.61 -23.17 -46.31
C ALA A 701 15.31 -24.45 -45.86
N ARG A 702 16.31 -24.93 -46.57
CA ARG A 702 17.10 -26.12 -46.15
C ARG A 702 17.93 -25.83 -44.90
N ALA A 703 18.61 -24.69 -44.87
CA ALA A 703 19.36 -24.26 -43.66
C ALA A 703 18.44 -24.09 -42.44
N PHE A 704 17.29 -23.44 -42.64
CA PHE A 704 16.28 -23.26 -41.62
C PHE A 704 15.73 -24.61 -41.08
N MET A 705 15.44 -25.54 -41.99
CA MET A 705 15.00 -26.90 -41.63
C MET A 705 16.07 -27.65 -40.82
N GLN A 706 17.35 -27.50 -41.17
CA GLN A 706 18.45 -28.10 -40.40
C GLN A 706 18.56 -27.54 -38.98
N GLN A 707 18.35 -26.25 -38.83
CA GLN A 707 18.37 -25.60 -37.48
C GLN A 707 17.15 -25.97 -36.60
N HIS A 708 16.03 -26.37 -37.22
CA HIS A 708 14.76 -26.65 -36.55
C HIS A 708 14.28 -28.10 -36.78
N MET A 709 15.20 -29.05 -36.94
CA MET A 709 14.84 -30.45 -37.22
C MET A 709 13.96 -31.08 -36.11
N ALA A 710 14.19 -30.72 -34.88
CA ALA A 710 13.36 -31.20 -33.75
C ALA A 710 11.91 -30.75 -33.88
N GLU A 711 11.69 -29.46 -34.11
CA GLU A 711 10.37 -28.85 -34.28
C GLU A 711 9.66 -29.42 -35.52
N MET A 712 10.36 -29.52 -36.66
CA MET A 712 9.80 -30.04 -37.89
C MET A 712 9.38 -31.52 -37.77
N SER A 713 10.12 -32.32 -37.03
CA SER A 713 9.77 -33.73 -36.78
C SER A 713 8.52 -33.90 -35.92
N LEU A 714 8.16 -32.88 -35.13
CA LEU A 714 7.05 -32.92 -34.17
C LEU A 714 5.76 -32.26 -34.71
N VAL A 715 5.74 -31.73 -35.93
CA VAL A 715 4.58 -31.04 -36.52
C VAL A 715 3.31 -31.89 -36.46
N SER A 716 3.39 -33.15 -36.89
CA SER A 716 2.21 -34.04 -36.88
C SER A 716 1.74 -34.40 -35.45
N ILE A 717 2.68 -34.62 -34.56
CA ILE A 717 2.38 -34.92 -33.15
C ILE A 717 1.73 -33.70 -32.47
N SER A 718 2.28 -32.51 -32.69
CA SER A 718 1.74 -31.26 -32.20
C SER A 718 0.30 -31.03 -32.70
N GLY A 719 0.00 -31.28 -33.95
CA GLY A 719 -1.35 -31.19 -34.52
C GLY A 719 -2.35 -32.17 -33.87
N ALA A 720 -1.90 -33.43 -33.65
CA ALA A 720 -2.72 -34.44 -32.98
C ALA A 720 -3.03 -34.08 -31.53
N VAL A 721 -2.04 -33.62 -30.78
CA VAL A 721 -2.19 -33.16 -29.38
C VAL A 721 -3.14 -31.96 -29.30
N GLN A 722 -3.01 -31.00 -30.20
CA GLN A 722 -3.89 -29.83 -30.26
C GLN A 722 -5.35 -30.24 -30.49
N LYS A 723 -5.59 -31.20 -31.42
CA LYS A 723 -6.92 -31.72 -31.68
C LYS A 723 -7.51 -32.42 -30.45
N GLN A 724 -6.75 -33.28 -29.76
CA GLN A 724 -7.20 -33.93 -28.55
C GLN A 724 -7.54 -32.95 -27.42
N LEU A 725 -6.70 -31.96 -27.18
CA LEU A 725 -6.99 -30.91 -26.18
C LEU A 725 -8.20 -30.07 -26.58
N GLY A 726 -8.44 -29.85 -27.87
CA GLY A 726 -9.62 -29.17 -28.39
C GLY A 726 -10.92 -29.94 -28.11
N GLU A 727 -10.92 -31.29 -28.33
CA GLU A 727 -12.09 -32.13 -28.02
C GLU A 727 -12.38 -32.16 -26.50
N LEU A 728 -11.36 -32.24 -25.65
CA LEU A 728 -11.55 -32.17 -24.19
C LEU A 728 -12.08 -30.78 -23.76
N ALA A 729 -11.67 -29.71 -24.41
CA ALA A 729 -12.20 -28.35 -24.14
C ALA A 729 -13.66 -28.22 -24.59
N LYS A 730 -14.08 -28.93 -25.65
CA LYS A 730 -15.49 -29.00 -26.07
C LYS A 730 -16.34 -29.78 -25.05
N GLN A 731 -15.83 -30.93 -24.57
CA GLN A 731 -16.48 -31.69 -23.50
C GLN A 731 -16.64 -30.85 -22.22
N GLU A 732 -15.63 -30.11 -21.83
CA GLU A 732 -15.70 -29.20 -20.65
C GLU A 732 -16.83 -28.20 -20.80
N ARG A 733 -16.98 -27.57 -21.96
CA ARG A 733 -18.08 -26.63 -22.22
C ARG A 733 -19.47 -27.30 -22.13
N MET A 734 -19.58 -28.53 -22.67
CA MET A 734 -20.84 -29.29 -22.60
C MET A 734 -21.20 -29.66 -21.16
N ILE A 735 -20.24 -30.07 -20.32
CA ILE A 735 -20.49 -30.37 -18.92
C ILE A 735 -20.94 -29.13 -18.16
N LYS A 736 -20.26 -27.98 -18.36
CA LYS A 736 -20.61 -26.71 -17.72
C LYS A 736 -22.03 -26.26 -18.11
N ALA A 737 -22.41 -26.42 -19.36
CA ALA A 737 -23.72 -26.02 -19.88
C ALA A 737 -24.83 -27.01 -19.63
N SER A 738 -24.55 -28.23 -19.18
CA SER A 738 -25.56 -29.27 -18.99
C SER A 738 -26.56 -28.92 -17.88
N PRO A 739 -27.85 -28.87 -18.14
CA PRO A 739 -28.86 -28.62 -17.11
C PRO A 739 -29.12 -29.87 -16.22
N ASN A 740 -28.76 -31.05 -16.68
CA ASN A 740 -29.11 -32.34 -16.04
C ASN A 740 -28.02 -32.82 -15.04
N LEU A 741 -26.95 -32.10 -14.85
CA LEU A 741 -25.86 -32.48 -13.96
C LEU A 741 -25.90 -31.61 -12.68
N THR A 742 -25.79 -32.28 -11.51
CA THR A 742 -25.61 -31.60 -10.22
C THR A 742 -24.22 -30.95 -10.13
N THR A 743 -24.09 -30.03 -9.21
CA THR A 743 -22.77 -29.33 -8.95
C THR A 743 -21.68 -30.33 -8.66
N GLU A 744 -21.91 -31.31 -7.77
CA GLU A 744 -20.91 -32.34 -7.39
C GLU A 744 -20.51 -33.19 -8.59
N ARG A 745 -21.46 -33.56 -9.44
CA ARG A 745 -21.17 -34.36 -10.63
C ARG A 745 -20.41 -33.59 -11.68
N LYS A 746 -20.72 -32.29 -11.85
CA LYS A 746 -19.95 -31.39 -12.72
C LYS A 746 -18.52 -31.28 -12.22
N ASP A 747 -18.32 -31.07 -10.94
CA ASP A 747 -16.97 -30.93 -10.33
C ASP A 747 -16.14 -32.21 -10.54
N GLU A 748 -16.72 -33.37 -10.29
CA GLU A 748 -16.04 -34.66 -10.54
C GLU A 748 -15.61 -34.82 -12.00
N LEU A 749 -16.52 -34.54 -12.95
CA LEU A 749 -16.25 -34.70 -14.37
C LEU A 749 -15.22 -33.66 -14.86
N LEU A 750 -15.30 -32.43 -14.39
CA LEU A 750 -14.35 -31.36 -14.71
C LEU A 750 -12.95 -31.68 -14.16
N LYS A 751 -12.85 -32.22 -12.94
CA LYS A 751 -11.61 -32.68 -12.34
C LYS A 751 -10.95 -33.78 -13.17
N ARG A 752 -11.72 -34.76 -13.62
CA ARG A 752 -11.23 -35.83 -14.51
C ARG A 752 -10.73 -35.29 -15.87
N LEU A 753 -11.49 -34.37 -16.47
CA LEU A 753 -11.10 -33.76 -17.73
C LEU A 753 -9.80 -32.93 -17.57
N ASP A 754 -9.68 -32.17 -16.48
CA ASP A 754 -8.45 -31.43 -16.21
C ASP A 754 -7.24 -32.35 -16.06
N GLN A 755 -7.37 -33.46 -15.31
CA GLN A 755 -6.31 -34.45 -15.18
C GLN A 755 -5.90 -35.03 -16.55
N MET A 756 -6.84 -35.34 -17.43
CA MET A 756 -6.54 -35.80 -18.79
C MET A 756 -5.82 -34.77 -19.61
N LYS A 757 -6.27 -33.51 -19.60
CA LYS A 757 -5.60 -32.40 -20.30
C LYS A 757 -4.16 -32.22 -19.82
N GLN A 758 -3.96 -32.23 -18.50
CA GLN A 758 -2.63 -32.10 -17.88
C GLN A 758 -1.70 -33.25 -18.26
N LYS A 759 -2.20 -34.49 -18.28
CA LYS A 759 -1.42 -35.65 -18.70
C LYS A 759 -0.98 -35.54 -20.17
N ILE A 760 -1.88 -35.12 -21.05
CA ILE A 760 -1.57 -34.91 -22.46
C ILE A 760 -0.54 -33.78 -22.64
N ALA A 761 -0.73 -32.66 -21.95
CA ALA A 761 0.19 -31.53 -22.00
C ALA A 761 1.60 -31.90 -21.52
N ARG A 762 1.72 -32.56 -20.38
CA ARG A 762 3.03 -33.03 -19.86
C ARG A 762 3.68 -34.02 -20.79
N GLY A 763 2.91 -34.96 -21.32
CA GLY A 763 3.40 -35.95 -22.28
C GLY A 763 3.95 -35.28 -23.55
N SER A 764 3.24 -34.27 -24.09
CA SER A 764 3.67 -33.49 -25.25
C SER A 764 4.98 -32.74 -24.97
N MET A 765 5.09 -32.08 -23.82
CA MET A 765 6.29 -31.36 -23.44
C MET A 765 7.49 -32.29 -23.25
N ALA A 766 7.30 -33.42 -22.60
CA ALA A 766 8.36 -34.42 -22.42
C ALA A 766 8.85 -34.98 -23.77
N VAL A 767 7.95 -35.24 -24.73
CA VAL A 767 8.31 -35.68 -26.06
C VAL A 767 9.11 -34.61 -26.80
N TYR A 768 8.72 -33.37 -26.70
CA TYR A 768 9.48 -32.27 -27.29
C TYR A 768 10.89 -32.17 -26.73
N ASP A 769 11.01 -32.14 -25.40
CA ASP A 769 12.30 -32.01 -24.72
C ASP A 769 13.23 -33.16 -25.12
N LYS A 770 12.73 -34.40 -25.09
CA LYS A 770 13.50 -35.57 -25.48
C LYS A 770 13.92 -35.53 -26.95
N THR A 771 13.05 -35.04 -27.81
CA THR A 771 13.35 -34.91 -29.24
C THR A 771 14.41 -33.85 -29.47
N LYS A 772 14.27 -32.70 -28.82
CA LYS A 772 15.24 -31.60 -28.88
C LYS A 772 16.61 -32.01 -28.38
N ASP A 773 16.68 -32.67 -27.21
CA ASP A 773 17.94 -33.18 -26.66
C ASP A 773 18.63 -34.18 -27.58
N ARG A 774 17.85 -34.96 -28.35
CA ARG A 774 18.39 -35.90 -29.35
C ARG A 774 19.04 -35.16 -30.52
N PHE A 775 18.41 -34.12 -31.04
CA PHE A 775 18.93 -33.35 -32.19
C PHE A 775 20.04 -32.38 -31.78
N ASP A 776 20.04 -31.88 -30.55
CA ASP A 776 21.13 -31.04 -30.03
C ASP A 776 22.43 -31.80 -29.74
N ARG A 777 22.35 -33.17 -29.61
CA ARG A 777 23.51 -34.05 -29.44
C ARG A 777 24.04 -34.68 -30.72
N SER A 778 23.28 -34.59 -31.84
CA SER A 778 23.65 -35.09 -33.13
C SER A 778 24.26 -34.01 -34.03
#